data_610b672659e0697114b30102c53b0171
#
_entry.id   610b672659e0697114b30102c53b0171
#
_cell.length_a   1.000
_cell.length_b   1.000
_cell.length_c   1.000
_cell.angle_alpha   90.00
_cell.angle_beta   90.00
_cell.angle_gamma   90.00
#
_symmetry.space_group_name_H-M   'P 1'
#
loop_
_entity.id
_entity.type
_entity.pdbx_description
1 polymer ?
#
loop_
_entity_poly.entity_id
_entity_poly.type
_entity_poly.pdbx_seq_one_letter_code
_entity_poly.pdbx_strand_id
1 'polypeptide(L)'
;MLSKEFQVELNDVNESSVGYKWTNGMTSIETIDIEDLLPGSIRISFALNEDTVGPFGSIVDYKPWVVRKVLESNLTIALKFAVDNQEILPMSIPDYLKLWNRDSTVVNLCNGDAEVYAMLTPNDGHIRSFVNRHHTVDDGAHVTAFLKMFGKGKKPVTYGKVLSERAIIYINVTMPGPDFNGQAKDKLTSTNLPKFTLLEDEDVADFQAEIEESIDIMAKLIKQPSKAKRSASVKVEKLHDAILAGGDRSKECTLILTEGDSAKTFAVSGMAIVGHDLFGVFPLRGKALNVSECDEERILSNAEWKSVLTILGLTLGIDGDAAIENMRYGKVLVLADADLDGVHISGLVMNFFASQYPRLLSSGILQLFRTPVVKAKDTTGSIREFYSMDEFNSFVEPLNSIQYYKGLGSSSRDEARGYFTRFNELVRNVEFREGSSPDVDMLNAMFARNSADKRKQLILDHIKSPEPTALLEPSVSAETFVRTELLQYSAHDVLRSIPNAIDGLKTSQRKILHVARSMGSTKVAQLASTVALKTMYLHGETSLADCIIGLAQDFVGSNNQPLLKGSGQFGSRLQGGKDSASPRYVHAAPSEFLKATFLKEDDELLDYKREENCTVEPYHYVPLVPIVLLNGARGIGTGFSSFVPNHSLNDILDAITDYLSNADSAVSLTPFYKGFTGSISWINSKWSCSGTYNRCPRRGDTTIITELPVGTFTEPFIVKLKALPSVTRVVSRCDDLKVHIECRVSSSDDLKKIMTTSIAHKNLHLLDRDGHLRRFNSTGEILRYFVDVRLDYYAKRKAAQLVDLDKKIANKHIFARFVRAVLDKGIVAFSTDATAFMLDHDLGEHQALTKTPLLDISERQIAKTEADIKTLQAKKESIDGLSPKDMYLKDIDALKAKRF
;
A
#
# COMPACT_ATOMS: atom_id res chain seq x y z
N MET A 1 25.23 -7.22 20.75
CA MET A 1 26.44 -6.42 20.61
C MET A 1 27.49 -7.19 19.84
N LEU A 2 28.24 -6.52 18.97
CA LEU A 2 29.07 -7.18 17.95
C LEU A 2 30.40 -7.73 18.48
N SER A 3 30.83 -7.32 19.69
CA SER A 3 32.11 -7.77 20.29
C SER A 3 31.92 -8.45 21.64
N LYS A 4 32.71 -9.49 21.90
CA LYS A 4 32.83 -10.14 23.24
C LYS A 4 33.57 -9.23 24.20
N GLU A 5 34.55 -8.54 23.68
CA GLU A 5 35.44 -7.65 24.40
C GLU A 5 35.74 -6.42 23.53
N PHE A 6 35.73 -5.24 24.11
CA PHE A 6 36.07 -3.98 23.47
C PHE A 6 36.94 -3.16 24.38
N GLN A 7 38.05 -2.61 23.88
CA GLN A 7 39.05 -1.88 24.65
C GLN A 7 39.43 -0.60 23.93
N VAL A 8 39.52 0.48 24.68
CA VAL A 8 40.03 1.78 24.19
C VAL A 8 41.13 2.25 25.12
N GLU A 9 42.28 2.53 24.57
CA GLU A 9 43.42 3.12 25.24
C GLU A 9 43.72 4.47 24.62
N LEU A 10 43.85 5.50 25.43
CA LEU A 10 44.15 6.87 25.02
C LEU A 10 45.41 7.33 25.76
N ASN A 11 46.44 7.73 25.06
CA ASN A 11 47.60 8.39 25.60
C ASN A 11 47.63 9.85 25.10
N ASP A 12 47.09 10.78 25.88
CA ASP A 12 47.09 12.21 25.54
C ASP A 12 48.52 12.81 25.72
N VAL A 13 48.85 13.77 24.86
CA VAL A 13 50.14 14.50 24.93
C VAL A 13 50.27 15.35 26.18
N ASN A 14 49.15 15.81 26.74
CA ASN A 14 49.07 16.82 27.81
C ASN A 14 48.42 16.31 29.12
N GLU A 15 47.83 15.13 29.13
CA GLU A 15 47.12 14.56 30.28
C GLU A 15 47.51 13.11 30.54
N SER A 16 46.98 12.51 31.63
CA SER A 16 47.24 11.12 32.01
C SER A 16 46.66 10.14 31.00
N SER A 17 47.47 9.13 30.69
CA SER A 17 47.02 7.99 29.87
C SER A 17 45.92 7.21 30.54
N VAL A 18 44.81 6.89 29.82
CA VAL A 18 43.65 6.17 30.34
C VAL A 18 43.23 5.05 29.38
N GLY A 19 43.09 3.85 29.93
CA GLY A 19 42.57 2.70 29.20
C GLY A 19 41.29 2.16 29.83
N TYR A 20 40.32 1.80 29.00
CA TYR A 20 39.08 1.17 29.40
C TYR A 20 38.81 -0.09 28.61
N LYS A 21 38.37 -1.12 29.32
CA LYS A 21 37.96 -2.40 28.73
C LYS A 21 36.52 -2.72 29.11
N TRP A 22 35.70 -3.05 28.11
CA TRP A 22 34.32 -3.47 28.27
C TRP A 22 34.19 -4.96 27.95
N THR A 23 33.46 -5.66 28.82
CA THR A 23 33.13 -7.09 28.67
C THR A 23 31.65 -7.33 28.86
N ASN A 24 31.20 -8.57 28.72
CA ASN A 24 29.79 -8.99 28.91
C ASN A 24 28.79 -8.12 28.15
N GLY A 25 29.04 -7.87 26.86
CA GLY A 25 28.14 -7.07 26.04
C GLY A 25 28.08 -5.60 26.43
N MET A 26 29.19 -5.02 26.89
CA MET A 26 29.35 -3.63 27.37
C MET A 26 28.66 -3.34 28.72
N THR A 27 28.29 -4.36 29.49
CA THR A 27 27.68 -4.19 30.81
C THR A 27 28.72 -4.08 31.93
N SER A 28 29.95 -4.55 31.73
CA SER A 28 31.04 -4.43 32.66
C SER A 28 32.15 -3.56 32.07
N ILE A 29 32.66 -2.63 32.83
CA ILE A 29 33.77 -1.75 32.45
C ILE A 29 34.85 -1.84 33.51
N GLU A 30 36.10 -1.93 33.09
CA GLU A 30 37.28 -1.88 33.93
C GLU A 30 38.30 -0.89 33.38
N THR A 31 39.06 -0.22 34.24
CA THR A 31 40.21 0.60 33.87
C THR A 31 41.41 -0.31 33.71
N ILE A 32 42.16 -0.14 32.64
CA ILE A 32 43.36 -0.93 32.32
C ILE A 32 44.58 -0.02 32.24
N ASP A 33 45.73 -0.58 32.62
CA ASP A 33 47.00 0.11 32.43
C ASP A 33 47.39 0.10 30.95
N ILE A 34 47.95 1.20 30.49
CA ILE A 34 48.36 1.38 29.10
C ILE A 34 49.85 1.02 28.98
N GLU A 35 50.14 0.03 28.20
CA GLU A 35 51.51 -0.36 27.86
C GLU A 35 51.78 -0.03 26.37
N ASP A 36 52.95 0.55 26.11
CA ASP A 36 53.54 0.77 24.76
C ASP A 36 52.68 1.60 23.78
N LEU A 37 51.88 2.58 24.28
CA LEU A 37 51.15 3.50 23.42
C LEU A 37 51.88 4.86 23.33
N LEU A 38 52.17 5.31 22.12
CA LEU A 38 52.86 6.60 21.91
C LEU A 38 51.98 7.79 22.37
N PRO A 39 52.56 8.86 22.91
CA PRO A 39 51.84 10.08 23.25
C PRO A 39 51.06 10.65 22.06
N GLY A 40 49.77 11.02 22.29
CA GLY A 40 48.83 11.49 21.24
C GLY A 40 48.21 10.41 20.44
N SER A 41 48.28 9.13 20.90
CA SER A 41 47.73 7.97 20.18
C SER A 41 46.51 7.40 20.88
N ILE A 42 45.62 6.80 20.06
CA ILE A 42 44.48 6.01 20.51
C ILE A 42 44.65 4.60 19.96
N ARG A 43 44.49 3.59 20.84
CA ARG A 43 44.40 2.17 20.43
C ARG A 43 42.99 1.68 20.73
N ILE A 44 42.36 1.10 19.72
CA ILE A 44 41.06 0.43 19.84
C ILE A 44 41.25 -1.04 19.50
N SER A 45 40.92 -1.89 20.45
CA SER A 45 40.98 -3.34 20.31
C SER A 45 39.61 -3.95 20.54
N PHE A 46 39.27 -4.98 19.77
CA PHE A 46 38.01 -5.69 20.00
C PHE A 46 38.10 -7.14 19.52
N ALA A 47 37.36 -8.03 20.22
CA ALA A 47 37.18 -9.41 19.82
C ALA A 47 35.72 -9.60 19.39
N LEU A 48 35.49 -10.02 18.17
CA LEU A 48 34.14 -10.22 17.62
C LEU A 48 33.40 -11.34 18.36
N ASN A 49 32.11 -11.17 18.52
CA ASN A 49 31.22 -12.18 19.10
C ASN A 49 30.64 -13.05 17.98
N GLU A 50 31.20 -14.22 17.74
CA GLU A 50 30.77 -15.16 16.71
C GLU A 50 29.35 -15.65 16.89
N ASP A 51 28.84 -15.73 18.14
CA ASP A 51 27.45 -16.10 18.42
C ASP A 51 26.44 -15.04 17.91
N THR A 52 26.91 -13.78 17.79
CA THR A 52 26.05 -12.66 17.36
C THR A 52 26.21 -12.36 15.88
N VAL A 53 27.41 -12.48 15.32
CA VAL A 53 27.75 -12.09 13.96
C VAL A 53 27.88 -13.30 13.01
N GLY A 54 27.84 -14.51 13.54
CA GLY A 54 28.04 -15.77 12.81
C GLY A 54 29.52 -16.12 12.63
N PRO A 55 29.83 -17.30 12.13
CA PRO A 55 31.20 -17.71 11.89
C PRO A 55 31.83 -16.84 10.81
N PHE A 56 32.91 -16.13 11.14
CA PHE A 56 33.73 -15.42 10.19
C PHE A 56 34.68 -16.39 9.49
N GLY A 57 34.83 -16.19 8.18
CA GLY A 57 35.97 -16.75 7.45
C GLY A 57 37.30 -16.26 8.05
N SER A 58 38.42 -16.76 7.56
CA SER A 58 39.73 -16.32 8.01
C SER A 58 39.87 -14.80 7.87
N ILE A 59 40.47 -14.13 8.86
CA ILE A 59 40.77 -12.69 8.84
C ILE A 59 41.57 -12.30 7.59
N VAL A 60 42.30 -13.24 7.02
CA VAL A 60 43.04 -13.07 5.77
C VAL A 60 42.10 -12.72 4.60
N ASP A 61 40.90 -13.22 4.61
CA ASP A 61 39.90 -12.95 3.54
C ASP A 61 39.39 -11.51 3.55
N TYR A 62 39.49 -10.83 4.68
CA TYR A 62 39.06 -9.43 4.84
C TYR A 62 40.18 -8.41 4.67
N LYS A 63 41.40 -8.83 4.65
CA LYS A 63 42.57 -7.95 4.55
C LYS A 63 42.50 -7.01 3.34
N PRO A 64 42.19 -7.46 2.11
CA PRO A 64 42.07 -6.56 0.96
C PRO A 64 40.96 -5.50 1.13
N TRP A 65 39.83 -5.86 1.78
CA TRP A 65 38.78 -4.94 2.08
C TRP A 65 39.17 -3.89 3.11
N VAL A 66 39.86 -4.29 4.19
CA VAL A 66 40.37 -3.37 5.22
C VAL A 66 41.40 -2.41 4.60
N VAL A 67 42.35 -2.90 3.84
CA VAL A 67 43.34 -2.09 3.13
C VAL A 67 42.65 -1.06 2.23
N ARG A 68 41.61 -1.47 1.47
CA ARG A 68 40.83 -0.59 0.61
C ARG A 68 40.13 0.47 1.41
N LYS A 69 39.50 0.15 2.55
CA LYS A 69 38.80 1.10 3.41
C LYS A 69 39.75 2.11 4.04
N VAL A 70 40.93 1.66 4.42
CA VAL A 70 42.01 2.54 4.94
C VAL A 70 42.46 3.52 3.85
N LEU A 71 42.73 3.05 2.62
CA LEU A 71 43.11 3.89 1.49
C LEU A 71 41.98 4.92 1.19
N GLU A 72 40.73 4.51 1.09
CA GLU A 72 39.58 5.39 0.84
C GLU A 72 39.46 6.51 1.91
N SER A 73 39.74 6.19 3.18
CA SER A 73 39.69 7.15 4.28
C SER A 73 40.87 8.12 4.28
N ASN A 74 41.99 7.74 3.68
CA ASN A 74 43.27 8.44 3.77
C ASN A 74 43.69 9.14 2.46
N LEU A 75 42.85 9.16 1.42
CA LEU A 75 43.23 9.66 0.09
C LEU A 75 43.74 11.13 0.07
N THR A 76 43.52 11.89 1.12
CA THR A 76 43.93 13.31 1.16
C THR A 76 44.48 13.73 2.52
N ILE A 77 44.71 12.79 3.44
CA ILE A 77 45.27 13.05 4.77
C ILE A 77 46.59 12.29 4.86
N ALA A 78 47.68 12.94 5.20
CA ALA A 78 48.98 12.34 5.37
C ALA A 78 49.07 11.54 6.70
N LEU A 79 48.25 10.54 6.90
CA LEU A 79 48.32 9.62 8.04
C LEU A 79 49.09 8.36 7.64
N LYS A 80 49.85 7.81 8.59
CA LYS A 80 50.52 6.50 8.44
C LYS A 80 49.58 5.41 8.93
N PHE A 81 49.36 4.43 8.09
CA PHE A 81 48.60 3.23 8.42
C PHE A 81 49.44 1.97 8.28
N ALA A 82 49.17 1.00 9.11
CA ALA A 82 49.75 -0.32 8.99
C ALA A 82 48.65 -1.38 9.19
N VAL A 83 48.67 -2.43 8.38
CA VAL A 83 47.85 -3.63 8.55
C VAL A 83 48.76 -4.82 8.65
N ASP A 84 48.65 -5.60 9.73
CA ASP A 84 49.56 -6.70 10.05
C ASP A 84 51.04 -6.30 10.03
N ASN A 85 51.36 -5.14 10.64
CA ASN A 85 52.70 -4.53 10.65
C ASN A 85 53.27 -4.17 9.28
N GLN A 86 52.46 -4.16 8.23
CA GLN A 86 52.83 -3.65 6.92
C GLN A 86 52.32 -2.25 6.74
N GLU A 87 53.21 -1.27 6.56
CA GLU A 87 52.85 0.12 6.31
C GLU A 87 52.08 0.25 4.99
N ILE A 88 50.93 0.89 5.06
CA ILE A 88 50.14 1.26 3.88
C ILE A 88 50.45 2.74 3.60
N LEU A 89 51.13 2.98 2.51
CA LEU A 89 51.44 4.34 2.09
C LEU A 89 50.20 5.07 1.65
N PRO A 90 50.05 6.36 1.99
CA PRO A 90 48.99 7.21 1.47
C PRO A 90 49.07 7.25 -0.05
N MET A 91 47.89 7.21 -0.68
CA MET A 91 47.75 7.20 -2.13
C MET A 91 47.06 8.46 -2.59
N SER A 92 47.51 9.06 -3.68
CA SER A 92 46.77 10.19 -4.30
C SER A 92 45.46 9.73 -4.90
N ILE A 93 44.48 10.65 -5.04
CA ILE A 93 43.18 10.31 -5.69
C ILE A 93 43.41 9.80 -7.11
N PRO A 94 44.28 10.41 -7.94
CA PRO A 94 44.60 9.86 -9.25
C PRO A 94 45.15 8.43 -9.18
N ASP A 95 46.08 8.13 -8.28
CA ASP A 95 46.64 6.77 -8.14
C ASP A 95 45.61 5.76 -7.64
N TYR A 96 44.69 6.21 -6.77
CA TYR A 96 43.57 5.40 -6.32
C TYR A 96 42.61 5.04 -7.48
N LEU A 97 42.28 5.99 -8.36
CA LEU A 97 41.46 5.71 -9.55
C LEU A 97 42.17 4.78 -10.53
N LYS A 98 43.49 4.90 -10.69
CA LYS A 98 44.29 3.97 -11.53
C LYS A 98 44.33 2.50 -11.05
N LEU A 99 43.84 2.21 -9.86
CA LEU A 99 43.63 0.82 -9.41
C LEU A 99 42.59 0.07 -10.28
N TRP A 100 41.68 0.76 -10.92
CA TRP A 100 40.71 0.15 -11.84
C TRP A 100 41.20 0.08 -13.27
N ASN A 101 41.97 1.08 -13.73
CA ASN A 101 42.57 1.05 -15.06
C ASN A 101 43.90 1.86 -15.04
N ARG A 102 45.01 1.16 -15.15
CA ARG A 102 46.35 1.74 -14.98
C ARG A 102 46.74 2.69 -16.13
N ASP A 103 46.21 2.44 -17.32
CA ASP A 103 46.62 3.13 -18.55
C ASP A 103 45.76 4.37 -18.89
N SER A 104 44.71 4.64 -18.12
CA SER A 104 43.81 5.75 -18.36
C SER A 104 44.30 7.03 -17.67
N THR A 105 44.11 8.15 -18.36
CA THR A 105 44.36 9.50 -17.80
C THR A 105 43.28 9.85 -16.77
N VAL A 106 43.68 10.35 -15.61
CA VAL A 106 42.77 10.86 -14.59
C VAL A 106 42.70 12.37 -14.70
N VAL A 107 41.50 12.90 -14.88
CA VAL A 107 41.23 14.33 -15.01
C VAL A 107 40.66 14.87 -13.68
N ASN A 108 41.21 15.99 -13.21
CA ASN A 108 40.62 16.71 -12.09
C ASN A 108 39.54 17.69 -12.61
N LEU A 109 38.29 17.43 -12.25
CA LEU A 109 37.15 18.22 -12.73
C LEU A 109 36.79 19.40 -11.83
N CYS A 110 36.92 19.27 -10.52
CA CYS A 110 36.57 20.29 -9.53
C CYS A 110 37.52 20.24 -8.33
N ASN A 111 37.89 21.39 -7.80
CA ASN A 111 38.72 21.55 -6.60
C ASN A 111 38.01 22.30 -5.49
N GLY A 112 38.58 22.26 -4.27
CA GLY A 112 38.11 22.94 -3.08
C GLY A 112 37.20 22.09 -2.21
N ASP A 113 36.15 22.65 -1.64
CA ASP A 113 35.19 21.94 -0.80
C ASP A 113 34.36 20.87 -1.56
N ALA A 114 34.38 20.92 -2.88
CA ALA A 114 33.79 19.92 -3.77
C ALA A 114 34.85 19.42 -4.75
N GLU A 115 35.53 18.34 -4.38
CA GLU A 115 36.58 17.70 -5.17
C GLU A 115 35.98 16.64 -6.09
N VAL A 116 36.30 16.69 -7.39
CA VAL A 116 35.85 15.70 -8.35
C VAL A 116 37.00 15.30 -9.28
N TYR A 117 37.30 14.03 -9.34
CA TYR A 117 38.22 13.42 -10.29
C TYR A 117 37.51 12.38 -11.14
N ALA A 118 37.85 12.29 -12.39
CA ALA A 118 37.25 11.35 -13.31
C ALA A 118 38.29 10.66 -14.20
N MET A 119 37.97 9.46 -14.64
CA MET A 119 38.78 8.67 -15.55
C MET A 119 37.85 7.93 -16.50
N LEU A 120 38.13 8.00 -17.82
CA LEU A 120 37.34 7.26 -18.80
C LEU A 120 37.63 5.76 -18.76
N THR A 121 36.58 4.97 -18.98
CA THR A 121 36.68 3.50 -19.06
C THR A 121 35.78 2.97 -20.18
N PRO A 122 36.20 1.92 -20.92
CA PRO A 122 35.37 1.37 -22.00
C PRO A 122 34.06 0.73 -21.55
N ASN A 123 34.10 0.05 -20.39
CA ASN A 123 32.94 -0.62 -19.75
C ASN A 123 33.27 -0.70 -18.25
N ASP A 124 32.33 -0.66 -17.37
CA ASP A 124 32.48 -0.69 -15.90
C ASP A 124 32.67 0.70 -15.23
N GLY A 125 32.12 1.74 -15.81
CA GLY A 125 32.05 3.04 -15.15
C GLY A 125 31.22 2.96 -13.87
N HIS A 126 31.58 3.74 -12.86
CA HIS A 126 30.82 3.89 -11.61
C HIS A 126 31.21 5.18 -10.87
N ILE A 127 30.31 5.64 -10.02
CA ILE A 127 30.54 6.81 -9.18
C ILE A 127 30.88 6.35 -7.76
N ARG A 128 31.98 6.90 -7.20
CA ARG A 128 32.39 6.73 -5.81
C ARG A 128 32.21 8.04 -5.10
N SER A 129 31.20 8.13 -4.25
CA SER A 129 30.85 9.38 -3.60
C SER A 129 31.17 9.41 -2.11
N PHE A 130 31.65 10.57 -1.64
CA PHE A 130 32.11 10.77 -0.26
C PHE A 130 31.61 12.13 0.27
N VAL A 131 31.35 12.17 1.56
CA VAL A 131 31.04 13.40 2.32
C VAL A 131 31.94 13.44 3.54
N ASN A 132 32.77 14.49 3.66
CA ASN A 132 33.80 14.55 4.71
C ASN A 132 34.61 13.24 4.77
N ARG A 133 34.92 12.67 3.58
CA ARG A 133 35.67 11.41 3.38
C ARG A 133 34.93 10.15 3.85
N HIS A 134 33.72 10.27 4.28
CA HIS A 134 32.86 9.11 4.53
C HIS A 134 32.21 8.66 3.23
N HIS A 135 32.35 7.37 2.88
CA HIS A 135 31.79 6.80 1.66
C HIS A 135 30.26 6.72 1.75
N THR A 136 29.56 7.36 0.82
CA THR A 136 28.12 7.32 0.70
C THR A 136 27.71 6.27 -0.35
N VAL A 137 27.36 5.07 0.12
CA VAL A 137 27.14 3.89 -0.75
C VAL A 137 25.95 4.12 -1.70
N ASP A 138 24.92 4.83 -1.23
CA ASP A 138 23.70 5.15 -1.99
C ASP A 138 23.74 6.56 -2.60
N ASP A 139 24.95 7.12 -2.81
CA ASP A 139 25.16 8.47 -3.36
C ASP A 139 24.52 9.59 -2.51
N GLY A 140 23.77 10.49 -3.14
CA GLY A 140 23.05 11.55 -2.45
C GLY A 140 22.88 12.83 -3.24
N ALA A 141 22.51 13.89 -2.50
CA ALA A 141 22.24 15.20 -3.08
C ALA A 141 23.47 15.82 -3.79
N HIS A 142 24.70 15.54 -3.32
CA HIS A 142 25.93 16.04 -3.91
C HIS A 142 26.21 15.44 -5.29
N VAL A 143 25.98 14.13 -5.48
CA VAL A 143 26.10 13.48 -6.78
C VAL A 143 25.09 14.07 -7.76
N THR A 144 23.84 14.24 -7.32
CA THR A 144 22.79 14.87 -8.14
C THR A 144 23.16 16.32 -8.52
N ALA A 145 23.74 17.09 -7.59
CA ALA A 145 24.18 18.46 -7.83
C ALA A 145 25.34 18.53 -8.84
N PHE A 146 26.33 17.64 -8.71
CA PHE A 146 27.42 17.52 -9.68
C PHE A 146 26.90 17.18 -11.08
N LEU A 147 26.06 16.16 -11.21
CA LEU A 147 25.50 15.74 -12.51
C LEU A 147 24.70 16.86 -13.18
N LYS A 148 23.94 17.62 -12.39
CA LYS A 148 23.18 18.77 -12.88
C LYS A 148 24.09 19.92 -13.37
N MET A 149 25.17 20.19 -12.67
CA MET A 149 26.17 21.18 -13.03
C MET A 149 26.94 20.74 -14.28
N PHE A 150 27.46 19.50 -14.28
CA PHE A 150 28.24 18.93 -15.38
C PHE A 150 27.42 18.92 -16.68
N GLY A 151 26.16 18.56 -16.62
CA GLY A 151 25.21 18.57 -17.75
C GLY A 151 24.73 19.97 -18.14
N LYS A 152 25.22 21.05 -17.57
CA LYS A 152 24.81 22.45 -17.89
C LYS A 152 23.28 22.64 -17.83
N GLY A 153 22.60 21.94 -16.89
CA GLY A 153 21.15 21.96 -16.76
C GLY A 153 20.39 21.14 -17.79
N LYS A 154 21.06 20.50 -18.76
CA LYS A 154 20.49 19.49 -19.62
C LYS A 154 20.27 18.19 -18.81
N LYS A 155 19.31 17.39 -19.16
CA LYS A 155 18.85 16.14 -18.51
C LYS A 155 19.90 15.42 -17.63
N PRO A 156 19.92 15.61 -16.30
CA PRO A 156 20.95 15.02 -15.40
C PRO A 156 20.97 13.51 -15.43
N VAL A 157 19.80 12.87 -15.65
CA VAL A 157 19.65 11.40 -15.71
C VAL A 157 20.42 10.82 -16.91
N THR A 158 20.42 11.50 -18.05
CA THR A 158 21.15 11.05 -19.26
C THR A 158 22.66 11.13 -19.04
N TYR A 159 23.14 12.25 -18.48
CA TYR A 159 24.55 12.40 -18.13
C TYR A 159 24.99 11.40 -17.06
N GLY A 160 24.18 11.20 -16.01
CA GLY A 160 24.47 10.23 -14.96
C GLY A 160 24.63 8.81 -15.49
N LYS A 161 23.77 8.42 -16.44
CA LYS A 161 23.85 7.10 -17.07
C LYS A 161 25.12 6.93 -17.89
N VAL A 162 25.44 7.91 -18.76
CA VAL A 162 26.65 7.83 -19.59
C VAL A 162 27.91 7.85 -18.72
N LEU A 163 27.95 8.71 -17.71
CA LEU A 163 29.07 8.75 -16.78
C LEU A 163 29.23 7.46 -15.99
N SER A 164 28.13 6.84 -15.53
CA SER A 164 28.20 5.55 -14.82
C SER A 164 28.55 4.34 -15.71
N GLU A 165 28.45 4.48 -17.02
CA GLU A 165 28.84 3.41 -17.98
C GLU A 165 30.25 3.64 -18.56
N ARG A 166 30.70 4.90 -18.66
CA ARG A 166 31.91 5.30 -19.41
C ARG A 166 33.01 5.95 -18.58
N ALA A 167 32.74 6.24 -17.30
CA ALA A 167 33.74 6.85 -16.45
C ALA A 167 33.71 6.30 -15.02
N ILE A 168 34.87 6.22 -14.41
CA ILE A 168 35.01 6.05 -12.97
C ILE A 168 35.22 7.45 -12.38
N ILE A 169 34.33 7.84 -11.47
CA ILE A 169 34.29 9.18 -10.91
C ILE A 169 34.42 9.11 -9.37
N TYR A 170 35.33 9.89 -8.85
CA TYR A 170 35.45 10.15 -7.43
C TYR A 170 34.85 11.52 -7.11
N ILE A 171 33.92 11.59 -6.20
CA ILE A 171 33.30 12.83 -5.73
C ILE A 171 33.43 12.90 -4.22
N ASN A 172 34.09 13.94 -3.69
CA ASN A 172 34.09 14.22 -2.26
C ASN A 172 33.61 15.65 -1.99
N VAL A 173 32.72 15.80 -1.04
CA VAL A 173 32.23 17.10 -0.58
C VAL A 173 32.58 17.28 0.88
N THR A 174 33.29 18.38 1.17
CA THR A 174 33.62 18.80 2.54
C THR A 174 32.64 19.88 3.01
N MET A 175 31.88 19.57 4.06
CA MET A 175 30.86 20.50 4.56
C MET A 175 30.61 20.33 6.05
N PRO A 176 30.25 21.43 6.78
CA PRO A 176 29.89 21.34 8.19
C PRO A 176 28.47 20.77 8.37
N GLY A 177 28.32 19.85 9.31
CA GLY A 177 27.03 19.31 9.75
C GLY A 177 26.19 18.67 8.65
N PRO A 178 26.71 17.66 7.88
CA PRO A 178 25.95 16.98 6.84
C PRO A 178 24.79 16.13 7.43
N ASP A 179 23.63 16.21 6.80
CA ASP A 179 22.47 15.37 7.12
C ASP A 179 22.46 14.14 6.20
N PHE A 180 22.19 12.95 6.76
CA PHE A 180 22.11 11.68 6.05
C PHE A 180 20.75 11.01 6.23
N ASN A 181 20.43 10.05 5.37
CA ASN A 181 19.20 9.26 5.44
C ASN A 181 19.12 8.33 6.68
N GLY A 182 20.23 8.08 7.35
CA GLY A 182 20.30 7.19 8.52
C GLY A 182 21.66 7.19 9.21
N GLN A 183 21.77 6.43 10.29
CA GLN A 183 22.99 6.35 11.11
C GLN A 183 24.20 5.76 10.32
N ALA A 184 23.96 4.92 9.34
CA ALA A 184 24.99 4.34 8.48
C ALA A 184 25.61 5.38 7.52
N LYS A 185 24.97 6.55 7.34
CA LYS A 185 25.40 7.65 6.47
C LYS A 185 25.56 7.26 4.99
N ASP A 186 24.73 6.35 4.53
CA ASP A 186 24.83 5.78 3.18
C ASP A 186 24.46 6.80 2.09
N LYS A 187 23.63 7.80 2.41
CA LYS A 187 23.12 8.77 1.46
C LYS A 187 23.02 10.16 2.06
N LEU A 188 23.67 11.14 1.40
CA LEU A 188 23.57 12.55 1.80
C LEU A 188 22.20 13.13 1.42
N THR A 189 21.54 13.77 2.40
CA THR A 189 20.24 14.44 2.21
C THR A 189 20.30 15.96 2.34
N SER A 190 21.44 16.52 2.78
CA SER A 190 21.64 17.96 2.87
C SER A 190 21.43 18.67 1.54
N THR A 191 20.72 19.80 1.56
CA THR A 191 20.47 20.65 0.39
C THR A 191 21.41 21.82 0.25
N ASN A 192 22.08 22.22 1.34
CA ASN A 192 23.07 23.31 1.32
C ASN A 192 24.46 22.74 1.02
N LEU A 193 24.72 22.49 -0.24
CA LEU A 193 25.94 21.86 -0.74
C LEU A 193 26.99 22.91 -1.15
N PRO A 194 28.29 22.62 -1.03
CA PRO A 194 29.34 23.39 -1.69
C PRO A 194 29.08 23.50 -3.20
N LYS A 195 29.49 24.60 -3.79
CA LYS A 195 29.27 24.84 -5.22
C LYS A 195 30.28 24.04 -6.03
N PHE A 196 29.80 23.21 -6.93
CA PHE A 196 30.63 22.57 -7.93
C PHE A 196 30.96 23.59 -9.02
N THR A 197 32.23 23.74 -9.33
CA THR A 197 32.73 24.61 -10.41
C THR A 197 33.79 23.85 -11.19
N LEU A 198 33.54 23.59 -12.49
CA LEU A 198 34.52 22.94 -13.35
C LEU A 198 35.78 23.81 -13.50
N LEU A 199 36.92 23.17 -13.53
CA LEU A 199 38.17 23.80 -13.84
C LEU A 199 38.20 24.24 -15.31
N GLU A 200 38.81 25.38 -15.58
CA GLU A 200 39.06 25.87 -16.94
C GLU A 200 40.40 25.27 -17.43
N ASP A 201 40.40 24.00 -17.78
CA ASP A 201 41.58 23.23 -18.21
C ASP A 201 41.24 22.48 -19.51
N GLU A 202 42.23 22.29 -20.38
CA GLU A 202 42.08 21.59 -21.65
C GLU A 202 41.65 20.12 -21.44
N ASP A 203 42.24 19.43 -20.45
CA ASP A 203 41.86 18.05 -20.09
C ASP A 203 40.40 17.92 -19.64
N VAL A 204 39.86 18.93 -18.94
CA VAL A 204 38.45 18.98 -18.52
C VAL A 204 37.54 19.19 -19.73
N ALA A 205 37.94 20.04 -20.66
CA ALA A 205 37.19 20.30 -21.89
C ALA A 205 37.14 19.05 -22.76
N ASP A 206 38.26 18.35 -22.90
CA ASP A 206 38.36 17.10 -23.68
C ASP A 206 37.53 15.99 -23.05
N PHE A 207 37.57 15.81 -21.72
CA PHE A 207 36.72 14.86 -21.01
C PHE A 207 35.23 15.17 -21.23
N GLN A 208 34.83 16.47 -21.16
CA GLN A 208 33.43 16.85 -21.45
C GLN A 208 33.04 16.53 -22.89
N ALA A 209 33.89 16.84 -23.85
CA ALA A 209 33.64 16.60 -25.28
C ALA A 209 33.42 15.10 -25.55
N GLU A 210 34.21 14.22 -24.97
CA GLU A 210 34.11 12.77 -25.14
C GLU A 210 32.85 12.19 -24.50
N ILE A 211 32.40 12.73 -23.36
CA ILE A 211 31.12 12.37 -22.74
C ILE A 211 29.96 12.92 -23.58
N GLU A 212 30.01 14.14 -24.10
CA GLU A 212 28.99 14.72 -24.98
C GLU A 212 28.90 13.94 -26.31
N GLU A 213 30.04 13.52 -26.89
CA GLU A 213 30.06 12.64 -28.06
C GLU A 213 29.40 11.30 -27.78
N SER A 214 29.68 10.71 -26.62
CA SER A 214 29.04 9.47 -26.18
C SER A 214 27.54 9.61 -26.00
N ILE A 215 27.07 10.75 -25.52
CA ILE A 215 25.63 11.08 -25.41
C ILE A 215 25.02 11.26 -26.80
N ASP A 216 25.72 11.95 -27.71
CA ASP A 216 25.28 12.15 -29.10
C ASP A 216 25.26 10.84 -29.90
N ILE A 217 26.22 9.96 -29.66
CA ILE A 217 26.23 8.59 -30.21
C ILE A 217 25.06 7.80 -29.66
N MET A 218 24.78 7.82 -28.35
CA MET A 218 23.58 7.22 -27.77
C MET A 218 22.31 7.80 -28.34
N ALA A 219 22.23 9.11 -28.47
CA ALA A 219 21.08 9.80 -29.07
C ALA A 219 20.91 9.48 -30.57
N LYS A 220 22.00 9.29 -31.30
CA LYS A 220 21.99 8.83 -32.69
C LYS A 220 21.67 7.35 -32.83
N LEU A 221 22.15 6.51 -31.92
CA LEU A 221 21.78 5.08 -31.81
C LEU A 221 20.30 4.90 -31.46
N ILE A 222 19.70 5.84 -30.72
CA ILE A 222 18.27 5.89 -30.44
C ILE A 222 17.49 6.38 -31.68
N LYS A 223 18.10 7.20 -32.55
CA LYS A 223 17.46 7.82 -33.73
C LYS A 223 17.73 7.11 -35.06
N GLN A 224 18.71 6.25 -35.18
CA GLN A 224 18.94 5.48 -36.39
C GLN A 224 18.32 4.09 -36.28
N PRO A 225 17.51 3.63 -37.23
CA PRO A 225 17.22 2.22 -37.36
C PRO A 225 18.52 1.53 -37.78
N SER A 226 19.37 1.24 -36.81
CA SER A 226 20.52 0.39 -37.08
C SER A 226 19.97 -0.98 -37.51
N LYS A 227 20.52 -1.53 -38.61
CA LYS A 227 20.54 -2.96 -38.86
C LYS A 227 21.39 -3.60 -37.72
N ALA A 228 20.96 -3.38 -36.49
CA ALA A 228 21.52 -4.05 -35.32
C ALA A 228 21.16 -5.51 -35.49
N LYS A 229 22.16 -6.37 -35.66
CA LYS A 229 22.00 -7.82 -35.53
C LYS A 229 21.20 -8.05 -34.25
N ARG A 230 20.04 -8.72 -34.34
CA ARG A 230 19.25 -9.16 -33.21
C ARG A 230 20.20 -9.77 -32.18
N SER A 231 20.20 -9.23 -30.97
CA SER A 231 21.07 -9.79 -29.92
C SER A 231 20.53 -11.17 -29.54
N ALA A 232 21.31 -12.19 -29.76
CA ALA A 232 20.92 -13.58 -29.45
C ALA A 232 20.77 -13.83 -27.94
N SER A 233 21.32 -12.98 -27.05
CA SER A 233 21.15 -13.07 -25.63
C SER A 233 21.01 -11.69 -24.99
N VAL A 234 20.10 -11.58 -24.00
CA VAL A 234 19.83 -10.38 -23.22
C VAL A 234 19.94 -10.70 -21.75
N LYS A 235 20.73 -9.92 -21.00
CA LYS A 235 20.84 -10.06 -19.55
C LYS A 235 19.80 -9.15 -18.88
N VAL A 236 18.62 -9.70 -18.58
CA VAL A 236 17.61 -9.07 -17.76
C VAL A 236 17.36 -9.97 -16.56
N GLU A 237 17.40 -9.39 -15.35
CA GLU A 237 17.14 -10.12 -14.12
C GLU A 237 15.77 -10.80 -14.19
N LYS A 238 15.67 -12.04 -13.70
CA LYS A 238 14.45 -12.85 -13.69
C LYS A 238 13.90 -13.28 -15.06
N LEU A 239 14.50 -12.91 -16.18
CA LEU A 239 14.12 -13.44 -17.48
C LEU A 239 14.50 -14.92 -17.62
N HIS A 240 13.54 -15.74 -18.05
CA HIS A 240 13.77 -17.03 -18.64
C HIS A 240 13.63 -16.86 -20.16
N ASP A 241 14.74 -16.67 -20.85
CA ASP A 241 14.73 -16.37 -22.28
C ASP A 241 14.45 -17.65 -23.10
N ALA A 242 13.72 -17.53 -24.22
CA ALA A 242 13.58 -18.62 -25.14
C ALA A 242 14.91 -18.87 -25.88
N ILE A 243 15.29 -20.13 -26.08
CA ILE A 243 16.59 -20.49 -26.68
C ILE A 243 16.73 -19.86 -28.07
N LEU A 244 15.65 -19.83 -28.86
CA LEU A 244 15.66 -19.31 -30.24
C LEU A 244 15.30 -17.82 -30.34
N ALA A 245 15.08 -17.14 -29.21
CA ALA A 245 14.78 -15.71 -29.21
C ALA A 245 15.93 -14.87 -29.78
N GLY A 246 15.61 -13.90 -30.62
CA GLY A 246 16.61 -13.06 -31.31
C GLY A 246 17.38 -13.74 -32.44
N GLY A 247 17.16 -15.03 -32.71
CA GLY A 247 17.70 -15.79 -33.85
C GLY A 247 16.80 -15.74 -35.09
N ASP A 248 17.11 -16.57 -36.07
CA ASP A 248 16.35 -16.62 -37.32
C ASP A 248 14.88 -17.04 -37.13
N ARG A 249 14.62 -17.84 -36.07
CA ARG A 249 13.29 -18.33 -35.71
C ARG A 249 12.61 -17.46 -34.63
N SER A 250 13.09 -16.25 -34.39
CA SER A 250 12.55 -15.34 -33.39
C SER A 250 11.04 -15.04 -33.57
N LYS A 251 10.57 -15.05 -34.82
CA LYS A 251 9.13 -14.83 -35.15
C LYS A 251 8.22 -15.95 -34.65
N GLU A 252 8.76 -17.13 -34.38
CA GLU A 252 8.02 -18.27 -33.82
C GLU A 252 8.01 -18.23 -32.29
N CYS A 253 8.90 -17.44 -31.68
CA CYS A 253 9.04 -17.36 -30.22
C CYS A 253 7.91 -16.56 -29.59
N THR A 254 7.46 -16.98 -28.41
CA THR A 254 6.46 -16.33 -27.60
C THR A 254 7.06 -15.91 -26.24
N LEU A 255 6.96 -14.63 -25.89
CA LEU A 255 7.28 -14.14 -24.54
C LEU A 255 6.05 -14.19 -23.67
N ILE A 256 6.08 -14.95 -22.59
CA ILE A 256 5.03 -15.02 -21.59
C ILE A 256 5.33 -13.93 -20.53
N LEU A 257 4.43 -12.94 -20.38
CA LEU A 257 4.44 -11.96 -19.31
C LEU A 257 3.53 -12.45 -18.18
N THR A 258 4.08 -12.61 -16.97
CA THR A 258 3.32 -13.10 -15.82
C THR A 258 3.12 -12.00 -14.78
N GLU A 259 2.08 -12.09 -13.94
CA GLU A 259 1.76 -11.12 -12.90
C GLU A 259 2.83 -11.04 -11.79
N GLY A 260 3.61 -12.09 -11.60
CA GLY A 260 4.65 -12.14 -10.59
C GLY A 260 5.43 -13.45 -10.59
N ASP A 261 6.32 -13.60 -9.61
CA ASP A 261 7.19 -14.77 -9.50
C ASP A 261 6.39 -16.10 -9.31
N SER A 262 5.25 -16.07 -8.64
CA SER A 262 4.38 -17.23 -8.46
C SER A 262 3.81 -17.71 -9.80
N ALA A 263 3.29 -16.82 -10.61
CA ALA A 263 2.79 -17.10 -11.94
C ALA A 263 3.91 -17.51 -12.92
N LYS A 264 5.13 -16.97 -12.72
CA LYS A 264 6.32 -17.42 -13.46
C LYS A 264 6.59 -18.90 -13.21
N THR A 265 6.49 -19.39 -11.96
CA THR A 265 6.71 -20.81 -11.64
C THR A 265 5.69 -21.71 -12.33
N PHE A 266 4.43 -21.27 -12.39
CA PHE A 266 3.37 -21.94 -13.13
C PHE A 266 3.70 -22.01 -14.64
N ALA A 267 4.08 -20.87 -15.25
CA ALA A 267 4.46 -20.79 -16.66
C ALA A 267 5.65 -21.73 -16.98
N VAL A 268 6.71 -21.71 -16.17
CA VAL A 268 7.88 -22.59 -16.34
C VAL A 268 7.49 -24.07 -16.25
N SER A 269 6.56 -24.42 -15.36
CA SER A 269 6.06 -25.79 -15.28
C SER A 269 5.29 -26.22 -16.53
N GLY A 270 4.54 -25.30 -17.14
CA GLY A 270 3.82 -25.51 -18.40
C GLY A 270 4.75 -25.56 -19.61
N MET A 271 5.84 -24.77 -19.62
CA MET A 271 6.84 -24.75 -20.68
C MET A 271 7.50 -26.12 -20.88
N ALA A 272 7.51 -26.99 -19.88
CA ALA A 272 7.97 -28.37 -20.04
C ALA A 272 7.16 -29.14 -21.11
N ILE A 273 5.95 -28.70 -21.46
CA ILE A 273 5.09 -29.30 -22.49
C ILE A 273 5.33 -28.64 -23.86
N VAL A 274 5.33 -27.31 -23.92
CA VAL A 274 5.43 -26.54 -25.18
C VAL A 274 6.88 -26.29 -25.61
N GLY A 275 7.83 -26.50 -24.72
CA GLY A 275 9.29 -26.41 -24.99
C GLY A 275 9.89 -25.05 -24.63
N HIS A 276 11.15 -25.11 -24.17
CA HIS A 276 11.94 -23.91 -23.83
C HIS A 276 12.58 -23.24 -25.05
N ASP A 277 12.52 -23.89 -26.21
CA ASP A 277 13.12 -23.37 -27.44
C ASP A 277 12.38 -22.12 -27.93
N LEU A 278 11.05 -22.17 -27.90
CA LEU A 278 10.19 -21.13 -28.46
C LEU A 278 9.52 -20.25 -27.39
N PHE A 279 9.55 -20.62 -26.12
CA PHE A 279 8.86 -19.90 -25.07
C PHE A 279 9.83 -19.30 -24.07
N GLY A 280 9.70 -17.98 -23.83
CA GLY A 280 10.37 -17.27 -22.74
C GLY A 280 9.37 -16.77 -21.72
N VAL A 281 9.81 -16.50 -20.48
CA VAL A 281 8.96 -15.99 -19.38
C VAL A 281 9.62 -14.84 -18.66
N PHE A 282 8.87 -13.77 -18.45
CA PHE A 282 9.29 -12.61 -17.65
C PHE A 282 8.19 -12.22 -16.66
N PRO A 283 8.45 -12.16 -15.33
CA PRO A 283 7.49 -11.73 -14.32
C PRO A 283 7.44 -10.22 -14.19
N LEU A 284 6.26 -9.62 -14.31
CA LEU A 284 6.01 -8.22 -13.98
C LEU A 284 5.94 -8.07 -12.45
N ARG A 285 6.35 -6.91 -11.91
CA ARG A 285 6.26 -6.61 -10.47
C ARG A 285 4.95 -5.86 -10.17
N GLY A 286 3.85 -6.60 -10.14
CA GLY A 286 2.51 -6.05 -9.94
C GLY A 286 1.99 -5.28 -11.15
N LYS A 287 1.15 -4.26 -10.93
CA LYS A 287 0.51 -3.49 -12.00
C LYS A 287 1.52 -2.58 -12.69
N ALA A 288 1.65 -2.74 -14.00
CA ALA A 288 2.54 -1.93 -14.82
C ALA A 288 2.08 -0.45 -14.87
N LEU A 289 3.02 0.46 -15.16
CA LEU A 289 2.72 1.88 -15.33
C LEU A 289 1.77 2.10 -16.52
N ASN A 290 0.68 2.86 -16.31
CA ASN A 290 -0.13 3.36 -17.42
C ASN A 290 0.67 4.39 -18.23
N VAL A 291 0.88 4.13 -19.53
CA VAL A 291 1.74 4.92 -20.42
C VAL A 291 1.01 5.94 -21.29
N SER A 292 -0.33 6.00 -21.22
CA SER A 292 -1.15 6.81 -22.16
C SER A 292 -0.78 8.28 -22.19
N GLU A 293 -0.06 8.88 -21.38
CA GLU A 293 0.38 10.28 -21.42
C GLU A 293 1.77 10.44 -20.82
N CYS A 294 2.54 9.36 -20.87
CA CYS A 294 3.92 9.38 -20.42
C CYS A 294 4.82 9.78 -21.60
N ASP A 295 5.77 10.64 -21.33
CA ASP A 295 6.88 10.85 -22.26
C ASP A 295 7.82 9.62 -22.28
N GLU A 296 8.62 9.51 -23.30
CA GLU A 296 9.56 8.40 -23.49
C GLU A 296 10.51 8.24 -22.29
N GLU A 297 10.94 9.37 -21.70
CA GLU A 297 11.83 9.36 -20.55
C GLU A 297 11.20 8.66 -19.33
N ARG A 298 9.92 8.93 -19.07
CA ARG A 298 9.18 8.31 -17.99
C ARG A 298 8.96 6.82 -18.22
N ILE A 299 8.71 6.41 -19.46
CA ILE A 299 8.57 4.99 -19.82
C ILE A 299 9.91 4.27 -19.61
N LEU A 300 11.02 4.86 -20.09
CA LEU A 300 12.36 4.29 -19.97
C LEU A 300 12.91 4.31 -18.52
N SER A 301 12.42 5.23 -17.68
CA SER A 301 12.75 5.24 -16.24
C SER A 301 12.00 4.17 -15.44
N ASN A 302 10.90 3.62 -16.01
CA ASN A 302 10.17 2.52 -15.38
C ASN A 302 10.87 1.19 -15.65
N ALA A 303 11.30 0.51 -14.59
CA ALA A 303 12.10 -0.72 -14.67
C ALA A 303 11.39 -1.84 -15.43
N GLU A 304 10.06 -1.97 -15.27
CA GLU A 304 9.26 -3.02 -15.91
C GLU A 304 9.20 -2.80 -17.43
N TRP A 305 8.77 -1.61 -17.87
CA TRP A 305 8.69 -1.33 -19.31
C TRP A 305 10.06 -1.30 -19.98
N LYS A 306 11.07 -0.79 -19.30
CA LYS A 306 12.46 -0.86 -19.78
C LYS A 306 12.90 -2.31 -20.02
N SER A 307 12.58 -3.21 -19.08
CA SER A 307 12.89 -4.64 -19.20
C SER A 307 12.15 -5.28 -20.37
N VAL A 308 10.83 -5.03 -20.48
CA VAL A 308 10.01 -5.56 -21.59
C VAL A 308 10.51 -5.08 -22.95
N LEU A 309 10.82 -3.79 -23.11
CA LEU A 309 11.40 -3.24 -24.33
C LEU A 309 12.74 -3.92 -24.69
N THR A 310 13.60 -4.09 -23.69
CA THR A 310 14.91 -4.75 -23.86
C THR A 310 14.75 -6.22 -24.26
N ILE A 311 13.83 -6.95 -23.61
CA ILE A 311 13.57 -8.38 -23.90
C ILE A 311 13.02 -8.55 -25.30
N LEU A 312 12.06 -7.70 -25.69
CA LEU A 312 11.44 -7.75 -27.01
C LEU A 312 12.34 -7.21 -28.13
N GLY A 313 13.38 -6.43 -27.81
CA GLY A 313 14.21 -5.75 -28.81
C GLY A 313 13.50 -4.54 -29.45
N LEU A 314 12.54 -3.92 -28.73
CA LEU A 314 11.76 -2.79 -29.19
C LEU A 314 12.40 -1.46 -28.79
N THR A 315 12.27 -0.47 -29.66
CA THR A 315 12.72 0.91 -29.43
C THR A 315 11.53 1.86 -29.51
N LEU A 316 11.37 2.77 -28.56
CA LEU A 316 10.29 3.75 -28.60
C LEU A 316 10.41 4.64 -29.85
N GLY A 317 9.26 5.01 -30.41
CA GLY A 317 9.19 5.81 -31.63
C GLY A 317 9.41 5.02 -32.95
N ILE A 318 9.67 3.70 -32.89
CA ILE A 318 9.77 2.82 -34.07
C ILE A 318 8.63 1.80 -33.98
N ASP A 319 7.72 1.81 -34.95
CA ASP A 319 6.56 0.91 -35.01
C ASP A 319 6.44 0.25 -36.39
N GLY A 320 5.54 -0.73 -36.55
CA GLY A 320 5.26 -1.44 -37.77
C GLY A 320 6.38 -2.38 -38.21
N ASP A 321 6.63 -2.50 -39.51
CA ASP A 321 7.56 -3.48 -40.07
C ASP A 321 8.97 -3.36 -39.50
N ALA A 322 9.45 -2.13 -39.27
CA ALA A 322 10.77 -1.88 -38.66
C ALA A 322 10.87 -2.39 -37.22
N ALA A 323 9.79 -2.31 -36.44
CA ALA A 323 9.74 -2.90 -35.11
C ALA A 323 9.73 -4.44 -35.21
N ILE A 324 8.90 -5.00 -36.10
CA ILE A 324 8.78 -6.47 -36.30
C ILE A 324 10.11 -7.09 -36.71
N GLU A 325 10.89 -6.42 -37.57
CA GLU A 325 12.19 -6.90 -38.00
C GLU A 325 13.22 -7.00 -36.88
N ASN A 326 13.13 -6.10 -35.89
CA ASN A 326 14.08 -6.05 -34.76
C ASN A 326 13.66 -6.89 -33.55
N MET A 327 12.42 -7.40 -33.55
CA MET A 327 11.89 -8.16 -32.41
C MET A 327 12.60 -9.49 -32.20
N ARG A 328 12.86 -9.78 -30.93
CA ARG A 328 13.39 -11.07 -30.45
C ARG A 328 12.31 -12.13 -30.29
N TYR A 329 11.04 -11.73 -30.24
CA TYR A 329 9.86 -12.58 -30.07
C TYR A 329 8.79 -12.20 -31.08
N GLY A 330 8.10 -13.17 -31.67
CA GLY A 330 6.99 -12.95 -32.60
C GLY A 330 5.64 -12.76 -31.93
N LYS A 331 5.51 -13.20 -30.67
CA LYS A 331 4.26 -13.10 -29.88
C LYS A 331 4.57 -12.70 -28.45
N VAL A 332 3.61 -12.00 -27.83
CA VAL A 332 3.59 -11.68 -26.41
C VAL A 332 2.31 -12.25 -25.81
N LEU A 333 2.44 -13.16 -24.86
CA LEU A 333 1.32 -13.80 -24.18
C LEU A 333 1.24 -13.27 -22.75
N VAL A 334 0.12 -12.67 -22.39
CA VAL A 334 -0.15 -12.28 -21.00
C VAL A 334 -0.76 -13.45 -20.25
N LEU A 335 -0.08 -13.90 -19.21
CA LEU A 335 -0.52 -14.96 -18.30
C LEU A 335 -0.66 -14.31 -16.90
N ALA A 336 -1.82 -13.76 -16.64
CA ALA A 336 -2.20 -13.17 -15.35
C ALA A 336 -3.15 -14.12 -14.59
N ASP A 337 -3.34 -13.84 -13.31
CA ASP A 337 -4.33 -14.55 -12.49
C ASP A 337 -5.73 -14.39 -13.10
N ALA A 338 -6.59 -15.37 -12.90
CA ALA A 338 -7.95 -15.37 -13.46
C ALA A 338 -8.89 -14.36 -12.77
N ASP A 339 -8.37 -13.56 -11.86
CA ASP A 339 -9.11 -12.53 -11.14
C ASP A 339 -9.18 -11.19 -11.90
N LEU A 340 -9.95 -10.26 -11.35
CA LEU A 340 -10.15 -8.95 -11.97
C LEU A 340 -8.87 -8.08 -11.97
N ASP A 341 -7.93 -8.29 -11.04
CA ASP A 341 -6.64 -7.57 -11.05
C ASP A 341 -5.76 -8.03 -12.22
N GLY A 342 -5.79 -9.33 -12.57
CA GLY A 342 -5.13 -9.88 -13.76
C GLY A 342 -5.73 -9.34 -15.07
N VAL A 343 -7.04 -9.11 -15.13
CA VAL A 343 -7.69 -8.41 -16.25
C VAL A 343 -7.13 -6.99 -16.41
N HIS A 344 -6.94 -6.26 -15.31
CA HIS A 344 -6.37 -4.91 -15.37
C HIS A 344 -4.92 -4.93 -15.88
N ILE A 345 -4.10 -5.88 -15.45
CA ILE A 345 -2.73 -6.05 -15.95
C ILE A 345 -2.74 -6.30 -17.46
N SER A 346 -3.62 -7.18 -17.94
CA SER A 346 -3.83 -7.43 -19.37
C SER A 346 -4.21 -6.16 -20.13
N GLY A 347 -5.10 -5.34 -19.58
CA GLY A 347 -5.49 -4.05 -20.11
C GLY A 347 -4.34 -3.04 -20.17
N LEU A 348 -3.47 -2.99 -19.15
CA LEU A 348 -2.30 -2.12 -19.12
C LEU A 348 -1.25 -2.52 -20.16
N VAL A 349 -1.05 -3.84 -20.38
CA VAL A 349 -0.17 -4.34 -21.43
C VAL A 349 -0.75 -4.02 -22.81
N MET A 350 -2.05 -4.22 -23.01
CA MET A 350 -2.76 -3.87 -24.26
C MET A 350 -2.64 -2.37 -24.54
N ASN A 351 -2.85 -1.51 -23.53
CA ASN A 351 -2.69 -0.06 -23.64
C ASN A 351 -1.26 0.35 -23.96
N PHE A 352 -0.25 -0.33 -23.42
CA PHE A 352 1.15 -0.07 -23.78
C PHE A 352 1.40 -0.27 -25.28
N PHE A 353 0.97 -1.39 -25.82
CA PHE A 353 1.12 -1.65 -27.25
C PHE A 353 0.26 -0.71 -28.10
N ALA A 354 -1.00 -0.46 -27.71
CA ALA A 354 -1.87 0.47 -28.44
C ALA A 354 -1.34 1.90 -28.49
N SER A 355 -0.67 2.36 -27.42
CA SER A 355 -0.14 3.72 -27.32
C SER A 355 1.23 3.89 -27.96
N GLN A 356 2.12 2.89 -27.89
CA GLN A 356 3.50 2.99 -28.33
C GLN A 356 3.77 2.27 -29.65
N TYR A 357 3.01 1.21 -29.94
CA TYR A 357 3.19 0.31 -31.08
C TYR A 357 1.85 -0.12 -31.70
N PRO A 358 0.98 0.83 -32.16
CA PRO A 358 -0.35 0.47 -32.67
C PRO A 358 -0.31 -0.46 -33.86
N ARG A 359 0.64 -0.28 -34.79
CA ARG A 359 0.80 -1.18 -35.98
C ARG A 359 1.26 -2.56 -35.58
N LEU A 360 2.12 -2.65 -34.58
CA LEU A 360 2.56 -3.93 -34.04
C LEU A 360 1.40 -4.66 -33.33
N LEU A 361 0.55 -3.94 -32.60
CA LEU A 361 -0.63 -4.52 -31.97
C LEU A 361 -1.63 -5.02 -33.02
N SER A 362 -1.88 -4.25 -34.10
CA SER A 362 -2.77 -4.66 -35.17
C SER A 362 -2.26 -5.85 -35.98
N SER A 363 -0.96 -6.13 -35.98
CA SER A 363 -0.40 -7.37 -36.55
C SER A 363 -0.72 -8.64 -35.72
N GLY A 364 -1.42 -8.51 -34.58
CA GLY A 364 -1.84 -9.63 -33.73
C GLY A 364 -0.72 -10.23 -32.89
N ILE A 365 0.22 -9.37 -32.44
CA ILE A 365 1.32 -9.82 -31.55
C ILE A 365 0.83 -10.24 -30.17
N LEU A 366 -0.22 -9.61 -29.65
CA LEU A 366 -0.66 -9.76 -28.26
C LEU A 366 -1.68 -10.89 -28.14
N GLN A 367 -1.47 -11.72 -27.13
CA GLN A 367 -2.31 -12.85 -26.78
C GLN A 367 -2.59 -12.83 -25.27
N LEU A 368 -3.75 -13.37 -24.88
CA LEU A 368 -4.17 -13.55 -23.49
C LEU A 368 -4.32 -15.05 -23.21
N PHE A 369 -3.75 -15.54 -22.13
CA PHE A 369 -3.93 -16.91 -21.67
C PHE A 369 -5.03 -17.00 -20.61
N ARG A 370 -5.87 -18.01 -20.70
CA ARG A 370 -6.98 -18.19 -19.79
C ARG A 370 -6.81 -19.41 -18.92
N THR A 371 -7.14 -19.22 -17.65
CA THR A 371 -7.24 -20.29 -16.68
C THR A 371 -8.63 -20.26 -16.03
N PRO A 372 -9.19 -21.42 -15.65
CA PRO A 372 -10.49 -21.46 -15.02
C PRO A 372 -10.47 -20.78 -13.64
N VAL A 373 -11.55 -20.08 -13.30
CA VAL A 373 -11.79 -19.51 -11.96
C VAL A 373 -12.39 -20.54 -11.00
N VAL A 374 -13.13 -21.51 -11.53
CA VAL A 374 -13.75 -22.58 -10.75
C VAL A 374 -13.62 -23.90 -11.49
N LYS A 375 -13.28 -24.96 -10.76
CA LYS A 375 -13.46 -26.36 -11.20
C LYS A 375 -14.42 -27.05 -10.28
N ALA A 376 -15.36 -27.76 -10.84
CA ALA A 376 -16.30 -28.52 -10.07
C ALA A 376 -16.47 -29.95 -10.63
N LYS A 377 -16.77 -30.89 -9.77
CA LYS A 377 -17.17 -32.23 -10.20
C LYS A 377 -18.69 -32.31 -10.28
N ASP A 378 -19.20 -32.75 -11.42
CA ASP A 378 -20.61 -33.04 -11.54
C ASP A 378 -21.00 -34.33 -10.80
N THR A 379 -22.26 -34.73 -10.86
CA THR A 379 -22.79 -35.93 -10.22
C THR A 379 -22.22 -37.22 -10.79
N THR A 380 -21.64 -37.19 -12.01
CA THR A 380 -20.98 -38.33 -12.66
C THR A 380 -19.50 -38.46 -12.29
N GLY A 381 -18.91 -37.42 -11.60
CA GLY A 381 -17.50 -37.33 -11.26
C GLY A 381 -16.65 -36.68 -12.34
N SER A 382 -17.23 -36.20 -13.44
CA SER A 382 -16.54 -35.48 -14.50
C SER A 382 -16.19 -34.06 -14.02
N ILE A 383 -14.98 -33.56 -14.38
CA ILE A 383 -14.54 -32.23 -14.03
C ILE A 383 -15.09 -31.24 -15.05
N ARG A 384 -15.79 -30.22 -14.56
CA ARG A 384 -16.26 -29.09 -15.34
C ARG A 384 -15.44 -27.85 -14.94
N GLU A 385 -14.98 -27.10 -15.93
CA GLU A 385 -14.20 -25.88 -15.76
C GLU A 385 -15.05 -24.66 -16.11
N PHE A 386 -15.02 -23.63 -15.27
CA PHE A 386 -15.73 -22.37 -15.48
C PHE A 386 -14.69 -21.25 -15.56
N TYR A 387 -14.81 -20.38 -16.54
CA TYR A 387 -13.85 -19.32 -16.82
C TYR A 387 -14.31 -17.94 -16.34
N SER A 388 -15.55 -17.81 -15.85
CA SER A 388 -16.04 -16.66 -15.12
C SER A 388 -16.95 -17.06 -13.97
N MET A 389 -17.08 -16.17 -12.97
CA MET A 389 -18.04 -16.35 -11.87
C MET A 389 -19.49 -16.28 -12.36
N ASP A 390 -19.77 -15.49 -13.41
CA ASP A 390 -21.11 -15.38 -14.00
C ASP A 390 -21.53 -16.69 -14.66
N GLU A 391 -20.60 -17.34 -15.39
CA GLU A 391 -20.82 -18.68 -15.96
C GLU A 391 -21.10 -19.71 -14.84
N PHE A 392 -20.30 -19.70 -13.78
CA PHE A 392 -20.49 -20.60 -12.65
C PHE A 392 -21.81 -20.35 -11.91
N ASN A 393 -22.17 -19.10 -11.64
CA ASN A 393 -23.40 -18.74 -10.93
C ASN A 393 -24.66 -19.01 -11.76
N SER A 394 -24.56 -19.00 -13.07
CA SER A 394 -25.68 -19.32 -14.00
C SER A 394 -25.87 -20.83 -14.19
N PHE A 395 -24.94 -21.65 -13.70
CA PHE A 395 -25.01 -23.09 -13.84
C PHE A 395 -25.93 -23.69 -12.79
N VAL A 396 -26.94 -24.43 -13.24
CA VAL A 396 -28.06 -24.91 -12.42
C VAL A 396 -27.93 -26.39 -11.97
N GLU A 397 -27.11 -27.20 -12.67
CA GLU A 397 -26.97 -28.62 -12.34
C GLU A 397 -26.22 -28.82 -11.00
N PRO A 398 -26.57 -29.86 -10.21
CA PRO A 398 -25.92 -30.10 -8.94
C PRO A 398 -24.43 -30.46 -9.10
N LEU A 399 -23.58 -29.84 -8.30
CA LEU A 399 -22.13 -30.04 -8.27
C LEU A 399 -21.72 -30.65 -6.91
N ASN A 400 -20.90 -31.71 -6.94
CA ASN A 400 -20.50 -32.45 -5.73
C ASN A 400 -19.28 -31.86 -5.04
N SER A 401 -18.33 -31.26 -5.79
CA SER A 401 -17.09 -30.72 -5.23
C SER A 401 -16.72 -29.50 -6.05
N ILE A 402 -16.54 -28.37 -5.36
CA ILE A 402 -16.24 -27.09 -5.98
C ILE A 402 -14.87 -26.60 -5.47
N GLN A 403 -13.97 -26.27 -6.38
CA GLN A 403 -12.66 -25.70 -6.08
C GLN A 403 -12.52 -24.36 -6.79
N TYR A 404 -12.25 -23.31 -6.01
CA TYR A 404 -12.02 -21.96 -6.50
C TYR A 404 -10.53 -21.73 -6.77
N TYR A 405 -10.20 -21.16 -7.92
CA TYR A 405 -8.85 -20.79 -8.32
C TYR A 405 -8.77 -19.26 -8.38
N LYS A 406 -8.08 -18.67 -7.42
CA LYS A 406 -7.98 -17.19 -7.29
C LYS A 406 -6.67 -16.63 -7.79
N GLY A 407 -5.67 -17.48 -7.97
CA GLY A 407 -4.37 -17.15 -8.54
C GLY A 407 -3.69 -18.40 -9.10
N LEU A 408 -2.82 -18.21 -10.05
CA LEU A 408 -2.06 -19.28 -10.72
C LEU A 408 -1.22 -20.10 -9.75
N GLY A 409 -0.83 -19.49 -8.61
CA GLY A 409 -0.12 -20.18 -7.54
C GLY A 409 -0.91 -21.27 -6.81
N SER A 410 -2.25 -21.30 -6.96
CA SER A 410 -3.10 -22.35 -6.39
C SER A 410 -3.15 -23.63 -7.23
N SER A 411 -2.70 -23.56 -8.48
CA SER A 411 -2.67 -24.71 -9.39
C SER A 411 -1.45 -25.59 -9.13
N SER A 412 -1.66 -26.91 -9.16
CA SER A 412 -0.59 -27.90 -9.11
C SER A 412 0.27 -27.89 -10.38
N ARG A 413 1.45 -28.51 -10.33
CA ARG A 413 2.33 -28.67 -11.51
C ARG A 413 1.65 -29.47 -12.63
N ASP A 414 0.87 -30.48 -12.28
CA ASP A 414 0.19 -31.31 -13.26
C ASP A 414 -0.97 -30.58 -13.92
N GLU A 415 -1.68 -29.74 -13.17
CA GLU A 415 -2.68 -28.83 -13.74
C GLU A 415 -2.04 -27.81 -14.69
N ALA A 416 -0.92 -27.20 -14.30
CA ALA A 416 -0.19 -26.29 -15.19
C ALA A 416 0.19 -26.98 -16.51
N ARG A 417 0.73 -28.20 -16.45
CA ARG A 417 1.02 -29.02 -17.65
C ARG A 417 -0.23 -29.34 -18.44
N GLY A 418 -1.33 -29.71 -17.78
CA GLY A 418 -2.62 -29.96 -18.41
C GLY A 418 -3.16 -28.78 -19.20
N TYR A 419 -3.03 -27.55 -18.65
CA TYR A 419 -3.40 -26.34 -19.38
C TYR A 419 -2.51 -26.10 -20.61
N PHE A 420 -1.21 -26.27 -20.48
CA PHE A 420 -0.30 -26.14 -21.62
C PHE A 420 -0.41 -27.25 -22.66
N THR A 421 -0.95 -28.41 -22.32
CA THR A 421 -1.33 -29.44 -23.31
C THR A 421 -2.48 -28.95 -24.22
N ARG A 422 -3.39 -28.12 -23.67
CA ARG A 422 -4.50 -27.47 -24.39
C ARG A 422 -4.19 -26.02 -24.76
N PHE A 423 -2.92 -25.68 -24.96
CA PHE A 423 -2.44 -24.28 -25.13
C PHE A 423 -3.26 -23.50 -26.15
N ASN A 424 -3.47 -24.10 -27.35
CA ASN A 424 -4.21 -23.43 -28.45
C ASN A 424 -5.70 -23.19 -28.15
N GLU A 425 -6.30 -23.95 -27.25
CA GLU A 425 -7.70 -23.77 -26.83
C GLU A 425 -7.84 -22.63 -25.81
N LEU A 426 -6.78 -22.42 -25.00
CA LEU A 426 -6.76 -21.48 -23.90
C LEU A 426 -6.16 -20.11 -24.27
N VAL A 427 -5.50 -20.02 -25.41
CA VAL A 427 -4.95 -18.76 -25.91
C VAL A 427 -6.00 -18.00 -26.72
N ARG A 428 -6.12 -16.70 -26.45
CA ARG A 428 -7.03 -15.76 -27.11
C ARG A 428 -6.23 -14.66 -27.77
N ASN A 429 -6.40 -14.48 -29.07
CA ASN A 429 -5.74 -13.41 -29.80
C ASN A 429 -6.41 -12.05 -29.54
N VAL A 430 -5.62 -11.02 -29.34
CA VAL A 430 -6.13 -9.64 -29.27
C VAL A 430 -6.21 -9.06 -30.68
N GLU A 431 -7.41 -8.67 -31.08
CA GLU A 431 -7.65 -7.96 -32.33
C GLU A 431 -7.69 -6.44 -32.06
N PHE A 432 -6.98 -5.68 -32.88
CA PHE A 432 -6.90 -4.23 -32.71
C PHE A 432 -6.91 -3.53 -34.07
N ARG A 433 -7.76 -2.54 -34.22
CA ARG A 433 -7.87 -1.68 -35.38
C ARG A 433 -7.31 -0.31 -35.05
N GLU A 434 -6.32 0.13 -35.81
CA GLU A 434 -5.69 1.45 -35.65
C GLU A 434 -6.60 2.61 -36.14
N GLY A 435 -6.11 3.83 -35.90
CA GLY A 435 -6.74 5.06 -36.37
C GLY A 435 -7.96 5.45 -35.54
N SER A 436 -8.96 6.03 -36.22
CA SER A 436 -10.23 6.43 -35.54
C SER A 436 -11.17 5.23 -35.41
N SER A 437 -10.77 4.22 -34.65
CA SER A 437 -11.53 2.98 -34.46
C SER A 437 -12.16 2.92 -33.05
N PRO A 438 -13.24 2.12 -32.86
CA PRO A 438 -13.79 1.88 -31.54
C PRO A 438 -12.78 1.31 -30.55
N ASP A 439 -11.79 0.51 -31.01
CA ASP A 439 -10.75 -0.08 -30.17
C ASP A 439 -9.88 1.01 -29.52
N VAL A 440 -9.41 1.97 -30.32
CA VAL A 440 -8.63 3.13 -29.87
C VAL A 440 -9.46 4.02 -28.93
N ASP A 441 -10.70 4.28 -29.32
CA ASP A 441 -11.63 5.12 -28.53
C ASP A 441 -11.92 4.53 -27.15
N MET A 442 -12.08 3.21 -27.05
CA MET A 442 -12.37 2.54 -25.79
C MET A 442 -11.14 2.44 -24.91
N LEU A 443 -9.95 2.12 -25.46
CA LEU A 443 -8.71 2.14 -24.70
C LEU A 443 -8.40 3.56 -24.18
N ASN A 444 -8.54 4.58 -25.02
CA ASN A 444 -8.37 5.97 -24.59
C ASN A 444 -9.38 6.39 -23.53
N ALA A 445 -10.65 5.94 -23.62
CA ALA A 445 -11.64 6.20 -22.61
C ALA A 445 -11.22 5.65 -21.24
N MET A 446 -10.57 4.49 -21.22
CA MET A 446 -10.14 3.85 -19.96
C MET A 446 -8.82 4.39 -19.42
N PHE A 447 -7.85 4.70 -20.25
CA PHE A 447 -6.48 4.96 -19.82
C PHE A 447 -6.03 6.42 -19.96
N ALA A 448 -6.62 7.22 -20.87
CA ALA A 448 -6.21 8.61 -21.06
C ALA A 448 -6.77 9.51 -19.95
N ARG A 449 -5.98 10.51 -19.53
CA ARG A 449 -6.29 11.42 -18.42
C ARG A 449 -7.46 12.36 -18.74
N ASN A 450 -7.54 12.85 -19.96
CA ASN A 450 -8.57 13.77 -20.43
C ASN A 450 -9.94 13.10 -20.67
N SER A 451 -10.01 11.76 -20.60
CA SER A 451 -11.22 10.96 -20.83
C SER A 451 -11.98 10.61 -19.54
N ALA A 452 -11.71 11.31 -18.43
CA ALA A 452 -12.26 10.96 -17.11
C ALA A 452 -13.79 10.91 -17.08
N ASP A 453 -14.49 11.85 -17.74
CA ASP A 453 -15.95 11.88 -17.74
C ASP A 453 -16.58 10.77 -18.62
N LYS A 454 -15.97 10.46 -19.77
CA LYS A 454 -16.36 9.30 -20.61
C LYS A 454 -16.19 8.00 -19.85
N ARG A 455 -15.07 7.85 -19.14
CA ARG A 455 -14.77 6.68 -18.28
C ARG A 455 -15.81 6.50 -17.19
N LYS A 456 -16.17 7.58 -16.48
CA LYS A 456 -17.21 7.55 -15.45
C LYS A 456 -18.53 7.04 -16.01
N GLN A 457 -18.93 7.57 -17.16
CA GLN A 457 -20.20 7.18 -17.78
C GLN A 457 -20.18 5.69 -18.15
N LEU A 458 -19.13 5.20 -18.80
CA LEU A 458 -18.99 3.79 -19.16
C LEU A 458 -19.09 2.87 -17.92
N ILE A 459 -18.43 3.23 -16.84
CA ILE A 459 -18.49 2.45 -15.59
C ILE A 459 -19.88 2.44 -14.99
N LEU A 460 -20.57 3.60 -14.97
CA LEU A 460 -21.94 3.69 -14.45
C LEU A 460 -22.94 2.91 -15.31
N ASP A 461 -22.77 2.93 -16.62
CA ASP A 461 -23.62 2.19 -17.54
C ASP A 461 -23.40 0.68 -17.40
N HIS A 462 -22.14 0.25 -17.25
CA HIS A 462 -21.82 -1.16 -17.00
C HIS A 462 -22.36 -1.65 -15.64
N ILE A 463 -22.29 -0.84 -14.57
CA ILE A 463 -22.88 -1.20 -13.27
C ILE A 463 -24.39 -1.42 -13.38
N LYS A 464 -25.09 -0.62 -14.21
CA LYS A 464 -26.53 -0.75 -14.41
C LYS A 464 -26.92 -1.92 -15.29
N SER A 465 -26.13 -2.21 -16.31
CA SER A 465 -26.39 -3.25 -17.31
C SER A 465 -25.07 -3.87 -17.76
N PRO A 466 -24.52 -4.83 -17.00
CA PRO A 466 -23.26 -5.49 -17.35
C PRO A 466 -23.42 -6.29 -18.64
N GLU A 467 -22.45 -6.14 -19.55
CA GLU A 467 -22.39 -6.96 -20.76
C GLU A 467 -21.79 -8.34 -20.42
N PRO A 468 -22.37 -9.44 -20.91
CA PRO A 468 -21.87 -10.78 -20.65
C PRO A 468 -20.49 -11.00 -21.28
N THR A 469 -19.61 -11.69 -20.58
CA THR A 469 -18.26 -11.97 -21.05
C THR A 469 -18.21 -13.25 -21.88
N ALA A 470 -17.86 -13.15 -23.18
CA ALA A 470 -17.66 -14.30 -24.05
C ALA A 470 -16.21 -14.80 -23.98
N LEU A 471 -15.87 -15.51 -22.88
CA LEU A 471 -14.49 -15.91 -22.58
C LEU A 471 -13.94 -17.04 -23.48
N LEU A 472 -14.76 -17.83 -24.11
CA LEU A 472 -14.34 -19.02 -24.87
C LEU A 472 -14.07 -18.74 -26.35
N GLU A 473 -14.22 -17.49 -26.81
CA GLU A 473 -13.88 -17.14 -28.19
C GLU A 473 -12.36 -17.08 -28.38
N PRO A 474 -11.84 -17.59 -29.52
CA PRO A 474 -10.41 -17.65 -29.81
C PRO A 474 -9.76 -16.27 -30.05
N SER A 475 -10.57 -15.23 -30.24
CA SER A 475 -10.11 -13.84 -30.38
C SER A 475 -11.02 -12.88 -29.63
N VAL A 476 -10.50 -11.69 -29.33
CA VAL A 476 -11.24 -10.58 -28.71
C VAL A 476 -10.74 -9.25 -29.28
N SER A 477 -11.67 -8.38 -29.72
CA SER A 477 -11.29 -7.03 -30.02
C SER A 477 -10.97 -6.23 -28.74
N ALA A 478 -10.11 -5.22 -28.85
CA ALA A 478 -9.80 -4.36 -27.72
C ALA A 478 -11.06 -3.65 -27.17
N GLU A 479 -11.99 -3.26 -28.06
CA GLU A 479 -13.29 -2.73 -27.67
C GLU A 479 -14.09 -3.72 -26.81
N THR A 480 -14.25 -4.97 -27.29
CA THR A 480 -15.00 -6.01 -26.56
C THR A 480 -14.35 -6.31 -25.21
N PHE A 481 -13.01 -6.44 -25.15
CA PHE A 481 -12.28 -6.65 -23.91
C PHE A 481 -12.56 -5.53 -22.89
N VAL A 482 -12.56 -4.26 -23.35
CA VAL A 482 -12.86 -3.14 -22.46
C VAL A 482 -14.29 -3.23 -21.95
N ARG A 483 -15.29 -3.46 -22.84
CA ARG A 483 -16.71 -3.47 -22.46
C ARG A 483 -17.09 -4.59 -21.49
N THR A 484 -16.53 -5.78 -21.68
CA THR A 484 -16.93 -6.96 -20.93
C THR A 484 -16.04 -7.26 -19.73
N GLU A 485 -14.71 -7.13 -19.87
CA GLU A 485 -13.75 -7.54 -18.84
C GLU A 485 -13.19 -6.34 -18.04
N LEU A 486 -12.66 -5.32 -18.74
CA LEU A 486 -12.01 -4.19 -18.06
C LEU A 486 -12.99 -3.27 -17.31
N LEU A 487 -14.23 -3.12 -17.82
CA LEU A 487 -15.28 -2.39 -17.10
C LEU A 487 -15.75 -3.16 -15.88
N GLN A 488 -15.79 -4.48 -15.92
CA GLN A 488 -16.08 -5.32 -14.74
C GLN A 488 -15.04 -5.11 -13.64
N TYR A 489 -13.73 -5.12 -14.01
CA TYR A 489 -12.66 -4.73 -13.08
C TYR A 489 -12.90 -3.33 -12.51
N SER A 490 -13.21 -2.36 -13.37
CA SER A 490 -13.36 -0.94 -12.97
C SER A 490 -14.53 -0.75 -12.03
N ALA A 491 -15.66 -1.41 -12.27
CA ALA A 491 -16.83 -1.42 -11.38
C ALA A 491 -16.46 -2.02 -10.01
N HIS A 492 -15.78 -3.17 -10.00
CA HIS A 492 -15.31 -3.80 -8.77
C HIS A 492 -14.30 -2.93 -8.00
N ASP A 493 -13.38 -2.25 -8.72
CA ASP A 493 -12.41 -1.32 -8.12
C ASP A 493 -13.10 -0.13 -7.44
N VAL A 494 -14.16 0.41 -8.04
CA VAL A 494 -15.00 1.45 -7.43
C VAL A 494 -15.65 0.93 -6.14
N LEU A 495 -16.27 -0.26 -6.18
CA LEU A 495 -16.95 -0.87 -5.02
C LEU A 495 -16.02 -1.16 -3.85
N ARG A 496 -14.76 -1.57 -4.10
CA ARG A 496 -13.78 -1.83 -3.02
C ARG A 496 -13.08 -0.58 -2.51
N SER A 497 -12.97 0.47 -3.33
CA SER A 497 -12.15 1.67 -3.06
C SER A 497 -12.95 2.85 -2.55
N ILE A 498 -14.23 2.98 -2.94
CA ILE A 498 -15.11 4.06 -2.49
C ILE A 498 -15.82 3.65 -1.19
N PRO A 499 -15.80 4.48 -0.15
CA PRO A 499 -16.48 4.16 1.11
C PRO A 499 -18.00 4.22 0.99
N ASN A 500 -18.69 3.46 1.85
CA ASN A 500 -20.16 3.50 1.94
C ASN A 500 -20.64 4.71 2.75
N ALA A 501 -21.74 5.33 2.35
CA ALA A 501 -22.30 6.52 3.00
C ALA A 501 -22.85 6.23 4.41
N ILE A 502 -23.19 4.99 4.72
CA ILE A 502 -23.81 4.60 5.98
C ILE A 502 -22.75 4.30 7.04
N ASP A 503 -21.86 3.32 6.78
CA ASP A 503 -20.84 2.93 7.74
C ASP A 503 -19.48 3.65 7.56
N GLY A 504 -19.30 4.38 6.47
CA GLY A 504 -18.05 5.09 6.18
C GLY A 504 -16.88 4.18 5.83
N LEU A 505 -17.11 2.88 5.64
CA LEU A 505 -16.08 1.88 5.50
C LEU A 505 -15.90 1.42 4.05
N LYS A 506 -14.65 1.12 3.71
CA LYS A 506 -14.31 0.31 2.54
C LYS A 506 -14.45 -1.17 2.85
N THR A 507 -14.48 -2.01 1.83
CA THR A 507 -14.63 -3.47 1.98
C THR A 507 -13.63 -4.08 2.95
N SER A 508 -12.32 -3.76 2.83
CA SER A 508 -11.28 -4.28 3.74
C SER A 508 -11.49 -3.85 5.19
N GLN A 509 -11.88 -2.58 5.41
CA GLN A 509 -12.17 -2.06 6.75
C GLN A 509 -13.38 -2.77 7.38
N ARG A 510 -14.41 -3.06 6.59
CA ARG A 510 -15.62 -3.76 7.04
C ARG A 510 -15.32 -5.22 7.42
N LYS A 511 -14.50 -5.92 6.61
CA LYS A 511 -13.98 -7.27 6.94
C LYS A 511 -13.22 -7.28 8.28
N ILE A 512 -12.36 -6.27 8.50
CA ILE A 512 -11.62 -6.12 9.76
C ILE A 512 -12.59 -5.94 10.94
N LEU A 513 -13.55 -5.02 10.83
CA LEU A 513 -14.50 -4.76 11.92
C LEU A 513 -15.38 -5.98 12.22
N HIS A 514 -15.80 -6.71 11.19
CA HIS A 514 -16.60 -7.93 11.35
C HIS A 514 -15.95 -8.93 12.30
N VAL A 515 -14.65 -9.12 12.18
CA VAL A 515 -13.89 -10.04 13.04
C VAL A 515 -13.51 -9.36 14.37
N ALA A 516 -13.01 -8.13 14.32
CA ALA A 516 -12.48 -7.44 15.49
C ALA A 516 -13.54 -7.21 16.57
N ARG A 517 -14.82 -6.95 16.19
CA ARG A 517 -15.93 -6.73 17.16
C ARG A 517 -16.13 -7.89 18.14
N SER A 518 -15.78 -9.11 17.74
CA SER A 518 -15.90 -10.31 18.59
C SER A 518 -14.60 -10.71 19.28
N MET A 519 -13.49 -10.00 19.03
CA MET A 519 -12.17 -10.34 19.58
C MET A 519 -11.76 -9.37 20.68
N GLY A 520 -10.89 -9.82 21.59
CA GLY A 520 -10.19 -8.97 22.55
C GLY A 520 -8.92 -8.33 21.95
N SER A 521 -8.04 -7.86 22.83
CA SER A 521 -6.74 -7.31 22.42
C SER A 521 -5.88 -8.41 21.77
N THR A 522 -5.51 -8.18 20.51
CA THR A 522 -4.81 -9.18 19.68
C THR A 522 -3.70 -8.48 18.89
N LYS A 523 -2.58 -9.17 18.65
CA LYS A 523 -1.52 -8.65 17.78
C LYS A 523 -2.06 -8.34 16.39
N VAL A 524 -1.66 -7.20 15.82
CA VAL A 524 -2.14 -6.77 14.50
C VAL A 524 -1.91 -7.85 13.42
N ALA A 525 -0.75 -8.50 13.42
CA ALA A 525 -0.47 -9.61 12.50
C ALA A 525 -1.43 -10.79 12.68
N GLN A 526 -1.75 -11.17 13.93
CA GLN A 526 -2.69 -12.27 14.21
C GLN A 526 -4.13 -11.89 13.85
N LEU A 527 -4.53 -10.62 14.10
CA LEU A 527 -5.84 -10.13 13.70
C LEU A 527 -5.96 -10.15 12.19
N ALA A 528 -4.95 -9.71 11.44
CA ALA A 528 -4.94 -9.75 9.97
C ALA A 528 -5.13 -11.17 9.43
N SER A 529 -4.38 -12.16 9.94
CA SER A 529 -4.54 -13.56 9.54
C SER A 529 -5.94 -14.13 9.91
N THR A 530 -6.49 -13.74 11.08
CA THR A 530 -7.84 -14.18 11.48
C THR A 530 -8.92 -13.56 10.59
N VAL A 531 -8.76 -12.29 10.21
CA VAL A 531 -9.65 -11.61 9.27
C VAL A 531 -9.60 -12.30 7.91
N ALA A 532 -8.39 -12.58 7.41
CA ALA A 532 -8.22 -13.26 6.13
C ALA A 532 -8.95 -14.62 6.12
N LEU A 533 -8.78 -15.41 7.17
CA LEU A 533 -9.44 -16.71 7.31
C LEU A 533 -10.97 -16.61 7.38
N LYS A 534 -11.50 -15.73 8.25
CA LYS A 534 -12.95 -15.67 8.53
C LYS A 534 -13.76 -14.90 7.48
N THR A 535 -13.12 -14.07 6.66
CA THR A 535 -13.81 -13.23 5.69
C THR A 535 -13.36 -13.49 4.25
N MET A 536 -12.65 -14.59 4.02
CA MET A 536 -12.14 -14.98 2.70
C MET A 536 -11.37 -13.85 2.01
N TYR A 537 -10.55 -13.10 2.80
CA TYR A 537 -9.73 -12.02 2.24
C TYR A 537 -8.46 -12.60 1.61
N LEU A 538 -8.29 -12.37 0.31
CA LEU A 538 -7.28 -13.05 -0.51
C LEU A 538 -6.21 -12.11 -1.07
N HIS A 539 -6.22 -10.84 -0.68
CA HIS A 539 -5.17 -9.90 -1.02
C HIS A 539 -4.03 -9.92 0.01
N GLY A 540 -2.95 -9.17 -0.25
CA GLY A 540 -1.75 -9.19 0.58
C GLY A 540 -1.98 -8.88 2.07
N GLU A 541 -1.44 -9.68 2.96
CA GLU A 541 -1.57 -9.54 4.42
C GLU A 541 -1.03 -8.22 4.95
N THR A 542 0.01 -7.67 4.33
CA THR A 542 0.58 -6.36 4.69
C THR A 542 -0.46 -5.25 4.53
N SER A 543 -1.20 -5.25 3.42
CA SER A 543 -2.26 -4.26 3.16
C SER A 543 -3.37 -4.32 4.21
N LEU A 544 -3.72 -5.52 4.68
CA LEU A 544 -4.70 -5.72 5.73
C LEU A 544 -4.18 -5.23 7.09
N ALA A 545 -2.91 -5.52 7.40
CA ALA A 545 -2.26 -5.04 8.63
C ALA A 545 -2.18 -3.50 8.66
N ASP A 546 -1.81 -2.86 7.55
CA ASP A 546 -1.78 -1.40 7.41
C ASP A 546 -3.18 -0.78 7.60
N CYS A 547 -4.21 -1.46 7.08
CA CYS A 547 -5.59 -1.05 7.26
C CYS A 547 -6.02 -1.12 8.74
N ILE A 548 -5.64 -2.18 9.47
CA ILE A 548 -5.87 -2.30 10.92
C ILE A 548 -5.18 -1.16 11.68
N ILE A 549 -3.91 -0.88 11.34
CA ILE A 549 -3.15 0.22 11.94
C ILE A 549 -3.87 1.54 11.69
N GLY A 550 -4.29 1.81 10.44
CA GLY A 550 -5.02 3.03 10.07
C GLY A 550 -6.33 3.24 10.84
N LEU A 551 -7.07 2.16 11.15
CA LEU A 551 -8.30 2.24 11.96
C LEU A 551 -8.07 2.55 13.45
N ALA A 552 -6.83 2.41 13.92
CA ALA A 552 -6.44 2.66 15.32
C ALA A 552 -5.65 3.97 15.50
N GLN A 553 -5.24 4.64 14.42
CA GLN A 553 -4.48 5.90 14.48
C GLN A 553 -5.35 7.05 15.02
N ASP A 554 -4.76 7.90 15.88
CA ASP A 554 -5.45 8.98 16.62
C ASP A 554 -4.71 10.33 16.61
N PHE A 555 -3.66 10.49 15.79
CA PHE A 555 -2.94 11.75 15.65
C PHE A 555 -3.71 12.77 14.78
N VAL A 556 -3.35 14.05 14.87
CA VAL A 556 -3.99 15.17 14.11
C VAL A 556 -3.99 14.89 12.61
N GLY A 557 -5.19 14.85 12.02
CA GLY A 557 -5.39 14.53 10.60
C GLY A 557 -5.64 13.05 10.29
N SER A 558 -5.67 12.19 11.32
CA SER A 558 -6.15 10.80 11.25
C SER A 558 -7.61 10.70 11.70
N ASN A 559 -8.00 9.67 12.46
CA ASN A 559 -9.36 9.50 12.95
C ASN A 559 -9.68 10.46 14.10
N ASN A 560 -10.83 11.14 14.06
CA ASN A 560 -11.33 11.87 15.21
C ASN A 560 -11.76 10.94 16.35
N GLN A 561 -12.33 9.78 15.99
CA GLN A 561 -12.68 8.70 16.91
C GLN A 561 -12.27 7.35 16.31
N PRO A 562 -11.10 6.82 16.68
CA PRO A 562 -10.64 5.54 16.18
C PRO A 562 -11.61 4.40 16.47
N LEU A 563 -11.87 3.54 15.50
CA LEU A 563 -12.73 2.36 15.67
C LEU A 563 -12.00 1.22 16.39
N LEU A 564 -10.69 1.18 16.28
CA LEU A 564 -9.84 0.27 17.03
C LEU A 564 -8.98 1.06 18.01
N LYS A 565 -8.69 0.48 19.16
CA LYS A 565 -7.75 0.99 20.15
C LYS A 565 -6.42 0.30 19.97
N GLY A 566 -5.39 1.07 19.63
CA GLY A 566 -4.01 0.60 19.52
C GLY A 566 -3.32 0.48 20.88
N SER A 567 -2.40 -0.48 21.01
CA SER A 567 -1.45 -0.60 22.12
C SER A 567 -0.07 -0.84 21.55
N GLY A 568 0.85 0.07 21.79
CA GLY A 568 2.16 0.19 21.18
C GLY A 568 2.23 1.39 20.22
N GLN A 569 3.20 1.39 19.31
CA GLN A 569 3.45 2.50 18.37
C GLN A 569 2.66 2.31 17.09
N PHE A 570 1.58 3.06 16.94
CA PHE A 570 0.69 3.02 15.75
C PHE A 570 1.00 4.12 14.73
N GLY A 571 2.14 4.78 14.88
CA GLY A 571 2.53 5.91 14.05
C GLY A 571 2.05 7.25 14.59
N SER A 572 2.66 8.31 14.12
CA SER A 572 2.46 9.66 14.65
C SER A 572 2.28 10.71 13.54
N ARG A 573 2.02 11.94 13.97
CA ARG A 573 2.01 13.09 13.07
C ARG A 573 3.38 13.44 12.49
N LEU A 574 4.47 12.84 12.98
CA LEU A 574 5.82 13.08 12.45
C LEU A 574 5.91 12.66 10.99
N GLN A 575 5.47 11.45 10.67
CA GLN A 575 5.50 10.89 9.32
C GLN A 575 4.10 10.57 8.75
N GLY A 576 3.03 11.02 9.41
CA GLY A 576 1.66 10.73 8.97
C GLY A 576 1.28 9.27 9.10
N GLY A 577 1.72 8.66 10.19
CA GLY A 577 1.40 7.29 10.53
C GLY A 577 2.30 6.23 9.90
N LYS A 578 3.26 6.61 9.04
CA LYS A 578 4.20 5.68 8.40
C LYS A 578 5.29 5.19 9.34
N ASP A 579 5.46 5.84 10.47
CA ASP A 579 6.36 5.52 11.57
C ASP A 579 5.77 4.50 12.56
N SER A 580 4.73 3.76 12.16
CA SER A 580 4.17 2.68 12.96
C SER A 580 5.15 1.52 13.11
N ALA A 581 5.13 0.88 14.29
CA ALA A 581 5.91 -0.32 14.52
C ALA A 581 5.37 -1.51 13.72
N SER A 582 6.23 -2.51 13.51
CA SER A 582 5.84 -3.73 12.78
C SER A 582 4.59 -4.39 13.38
N PRO A 583 3.64 -4.86 12.55
CA PRO A 583 2.37 -5.50 12.97
C PRO A 583 2.50 -6.65 13.98
N ARG A 584 3.64 -7.31 14.02
CA ARG A 584 3.92 -8.42 14.96
C ARG A 584 4.17 -7.97 16.41
N TYR A 585 4.41 -6.66 16.62
CA TYR A 585 4.74 -6.13 17.97
C TYR A 585 3.60 -5.35 18.62
N VAL A 586 2.69 -4.80 17.82
CA VAL A 586 1.60 -3.94 18.29
C VAL A 586 0.29 -4.70 18.37
N HIS A 587 -0.60 -4.28 19.28
CA HIS A 587 -1.89 -4.92 19.52
C HIS A 587 -3.03 -3.97 19.21
N ALA A 588 -4.14 -4.50 18.68
CA ALA A 588 -5.36 -3.77 18.42
C ALA A 588 -6.54 -4.44 19.15
N ALA A 589 -7.48 -3.64 19.61
CA ALA A 589 -8.72 -4.08 20.24
C ALA A 589 -9.89 -3.19 19.76
N PRO A 590 -11.16 -3.66 19.83
CA PRO A 590 -12.30 -2.79 19.62
C PRO A 590 -12.29 -1.62 20.61
N SER A 591 -12.45 -0.38 20.08
CA SER A 591 -12.53 0.80 20.95
C SER A 591 -13.87 0.85 21.68
N GLU A 592 -13.94 1.61 22.78
CA GLU A 592 -15.22 1.85 23.48
C GLU A 592 -16.21 2.62 22.61
N PHE A 593 -15.71 3.49 21.74
CA PHE A 593 -16.51 4.19 20.74
C PHE A 593 -17.16 3.22 19.73
N LEU A 594 -16.39 2.26 19.21
CA LEU A 594 -16.94 1.22 18.32
C LEU A 594 -18.06 0.44 19.01
N LYS A 595 -17.85 -0.01 20.24
CA LYS A 595 -18.85 -0.78 21.02
C LYS A 595 -20.12 0.03 21.31
N ALA A 596 -19.98 1.33 21.50
CA ALA A 596 -21.09 2.23 21.77
C ALA A 596 -21.89 2.60 20.53
N THR A 597 -21.30 2.58 19.34
CA THR A 597 -21.92 3.06 18.10
C THR A 597 -22.39 1.95 17.17
N PHE A 598 -21.77 0.77 17.19
CA PHE A 598 -22.16 -0.39 16.39
C PHE A 598 -22.91 -1.39 17.27
N LEU A 599 -24.19 -1.20 17.41
CA LEU A 599 -25.03 -1.95 18.35
C LEU A 599 -25.24 -3.39 17.89
N LYS A 600 -25.18 -4.33 18.83
CA LYS A 600 -25.39 -5.76 18.55
C LYS A 600 -26.83 -6.09 18.16
N GLU A 601 -27.78 -5.30 18.66
CA GLU A 601 -29.21 -5.43 18.36
C GLU A 601 -29.55 -5.21 16.89
N ASP A 602 -28.65 -4.57 16.14
CA ASP A 602 -28.81 -4.37 14.71
C ASP A 602 -28.24 -5.52 13.88
N ASP A 603 -27.36 -6.37 14.44
CA ASP A 603 -26.63 -7.40 13.70
C ASP A 603 -27.57 -8.40 13.00
N GLU A 604 -28.69 -8.77 13.60
CA GLU A 604 -29.69 -9.67 13.03
C GLU A 604 -30.51 -9.05 11.89
N LEU A 605 -30.44 -7.73 11.75
CA LEU A 605 -31.17 -6.96 10.73
C LEU A 605 -30.35 -6.69 9.49
N LEU A 606 -29.04 -7.04 9.52
CA LEU A 606 -28.12 -6.77 8.44
C LEU A 606 -28.16 -7.86 7.38
N ASP A 607 -27.96 -7.47 6.13
CA ASP A 607 -27.79 -8.38 5.02
C ASP A 607 -26.31 -8.76 4.89
N TYR A 608 -26.01 -10.04 5.09
CA TYR A 608 -24.64 -10.59 5.07
C TYR A 608 -24.27 -11.12 3.68
N LYS A 609 -23.04 -10.87 3.28
CA LYS A 609 -22.47 -11.44 2.06
C LYS A 609 -22.17 -12.93 2.23
N ARG A 610 -22.19 -13.63 1.10
CA ARG A 610 -21.72 -15.01 1.01
C ARG A 610 -20.54 -15.09 0.05
N GLU A 611 -19.44 -15.65 0.51
CA GLU A 611 -18.25 -15.94 -0.29
C GLU A 611 -17.86 -17.41 -0.08
N GLU A 612 -17.71 -18.16 -1.14
CA GLU A 612 -17.35 -19.61 -1.11
C GLU A 612 -18.20 -20.43 -0.13
N ASN A 613 -19.51 -20.22 -0.13
CA ASN A 613 -20.48 -20.85 0.78
C ASN A 613 -20.34 -20.45 2.26
N CYS A 614 -19.44 -19.51 2.60
CA CYS A 614 -19.32 -18.94 3.94
C CYS A 614 -20.07 -17.62 4.05
N THR A 615 -20.78 -17.41 5.16
CA THR A 615 -21.31 -16.08 5.49
C THR A 615 -20.17 -15.24 6.03
N VAL A 616 -19.94 -14.08 5.41
CA VAL A 616 -18.85 -13.16 5.77
C VAL A 616 -19.41 -11.83 6.29
N GLU A 617 -18.73 -10.71 6.10
CA GLU A 617 -19.17 -9.38 6.57
C GLU A 617 -20.50 -8.96 5.90
N PRO A 618 -21.30 -8.07 6.56
CA PRO A 618 -22.50 -7.51 5.94
C PRO A 618 -22.16 -6.57 4.79
N TYR A 619 -23.14 -6.28 3.91
CA TYR A 619 -22.99 -5.27 2.85
C TYR A 619 -22.63 -3.90 3.41
N HIS A 620 -23.22 -3.49 4.53
CA HIS A 620 -22.86 -2.34 5.35
C HIS A 620 -23.35 -2.54 6.79
N TYR A 621 -22.68 -1.89 7.72
CA TYR A 621 -23.17 -1.70 9.09
C TYR A 621 -24.02 -0.45 9.17
N VAL A 622 -24.83 -0.33 10.22
CA VAL A 622 -25.65 0.87 10.48
C VAL A 622 -25.29 1.43 11.87
N PRO A 623 -24.19 2.18 11.99
CA PRO A 623 -23.77 2.77 13.26
C PRO A 623 -24.75 3.86 13.75
N LEU A 624 -24.64 4.33 15.00
CA LEU A 624 -25.47 5.40 15.55
C LEU A 624 -25.19 6.77 14.93
N VAL A 625 -23.96 6.97 14.41
CA VAL A 625 -23.51 8.23 13.78
C VAL A 625 -22.82 7.94 12.46
N PRO A 626 -22.87 8.85 11.49
CA PRO A 626 -22.22 8.69 10.19
C PRO A 626 -20.69 8.74 10.35
N ILE A 627 -20.05 7.58 10.43
CA ILE A 627 -18.58 7.46 10.59
C ILE A 627 -17.85 8.16 9.44
N VAL A 628 -18.44 8.17 8.24
CA VAL A 628 -17.90 8.86 7.06
C VAL A 628 -17.72 10.37 7.29
N LEU A 629 -18.58 11.00 8.07
CA LEU A 629 -18.48 12.42 8.44
C LEU A 629 -17.56 12.61 9.66
N LEU A 630 -17.61 11.71 10.62
CA LEU A 630 -16.85 11.79 11.86
C LEU A 630 -15.33 11.67 11.64
N ASN A 631 -14.92 10.61 10.97
CA ASN A 631 -13.52 10.31 10.71
C ASN A 631 -13.05 10.74 9.32
N GLY A 632 -13.98 11.29 8.54
CA GLY A 632 -13.72 11.54 7.14
C GLY A 632 -13.57 10.25 6.32
N ALA A 633 -13.39 10.41 5.04
CA ALA A 633 -13.09 9.29 4.17
C ALA A 633 -12.32 9.75 2.94
N ARG A 634 -11.44 8.88 2.47
CA ARG A 634 -10.72 9.07 1.21
C ARG A 634 -10.75 7.76 0.42
N GLY A 635 -11.29 7.83 -0.79
CA GLY A 635 -11.35 6.70 -1.72
C GLY A 635 -10.87 7.13 -3.10
N ILE A 636 -10.07 6.30 -3.75
CA ILE A 636 -9.64 6.49 -5.14
C ILE A 636 -9.92 5.18 -5.84
N GLY A 637 -10.89 5.18 -6.72
CA GLY A 637 -11.23 4.08 -7.61
C GLY A 637 -11.12 4.51 -9.07
N THR A 638 -11.23 3.57 -9.98
CA THR A 638 -11.15 3.84 -11.41
C THR A 638 -12.23 4.85 -11.85
N GLY A 639 -11.80 5.99 -12.36
CA GLY A 639 -12.71 7.08 -12.80
C GLY A 639 -13.33 7.91 -11.68
N PHE A 640 -13.31 7.45 -10.43
CA PHE A 640 -13.95 8.12 -9.30
C PHE A 640 -13.00 8.36 -8.14
N SER A 641 -13.22 9.46 -7.44
CA SER A 641 -12.55 9.71 -6.17
C SER A 641 -13.56 10.24 -5.16
N SER A 642 -13.32 9.96 -3.90
CA SER A 642 -14.08 10.47 -2.77
C SER A 642 -13.16 11.13 -1.77
N PHE A 643 -13.55 12.27 -1.28
CA PHE A 643 -12.87 12.94 -0.18
C PHE A 643 -13.93 13.62 0.71
N VAL A 644 -14.16 13.06 1.89
CA VAL A 644 -15.04 13.60 2.92
C VAL A 644 -14.18 14.10 4.07
N PRO A 645 -14.25 15.40 4.47
CA PRO A 645 -13.50 15.91 5.61
C PRO A 645 -14.04 15.36 6.93
N ASN A 646 -13.20 15.34 7.96
CA ASN A 646 -13.61 14.98 9.32
C ASN A 646 -14.44 16.10 9.94
N HIS A 647 -15.38 15.73 10.85
CA HIS A 647 -16.22 16.67 11.60
C HIS A 647 -16.27 16.32 13.09
N SER A 648 -16.70 17.27 13.89
CA SER A 648 -16.86 17.09 15.34
C SER A 648 -18.00 16.10 15.65
N LEU A 649 -17.77 15.20 16.60
CA LEU A 649 -18.81 14.29 17.09
C LEU A 649 -20.01 15.06 17.66
N ASN A 650 -19.74 16.12 18.44
CA ASN A 650 -20.82 16.94 19.03
C ASN A 650 -21.64 17.62 17.96
N ASP A 651 -21.02 18.25 16.96
CA ASP A 651 -21.72 18.92 15.87
C ASP A 651 -22.57 17.93 15.05
N ILE A 652 -22.08 16.70 14.86
CA ILE A 652 -22.83 15.62 14.20
C ILE A 652 -24.06 15.22 15.04
N LEU A 653 -23.88 14.99 16.35
CA LEU A 653 -24.95 14.59 17.26
C LEU A 653 -26.02 15.68 17.37
N ASP A 654 -25.63 16.94 17.42
CA ASP A 654 -26.55 18.08 17.44
C ASP A 654 -27.31 18.21 16.11
N ALA A 655 -26.58 18.07 14.97
CA ALA A 655 -27.24 18.11 13.66
C ALA A 655 -28.20 16.94 13.42
N ILE A 656 -27.93 15.74 13.97
CA ILE A 656 -28.88 14.61 13.96
C ILE A 656 -30.11 14.95 14.80
N THR A 657 -29.93 15.50 15.98
CA THR A 657 -31.01 15.88 16.89
C THR A 657 -31.92 16.95 16.25
N ASP A 658 -31.31 17.96 15.63
CA ASP A 658 -32.01 19.05 14.93
C ASP A 658 -32.82 18.52 13.74
N TYR A 659 -32.19 17.66 12.90
CA TYR A 659 -32.88 17.06 11.75
C TYR A 659 -34.05 16.15 12.17
N LEU A 660 -33.83 15.35 13.21
CA LEU A 660 -34.94 14.53 13.79
C LEU A 660 -36.05 15.39 14.34
N SER A 661 -35.77 16.59 14.86
CA SER A 661 -36.78 17.53 15.38
C SER A 661 -37.49 18.27 14.26
N ASN A 662 -36.77 18.69 13.24
CA ASN A 662 -37.29 19.42 12.08
C ASN A 662 -36.52 18.98 10.81
N ALA A 663 -37.20 18.24 9.94
CA ALA A 663 -36.61 17.72 8.69
C ALA A 663 -36.16 18.81 7.70
N ASP A 664 -36.73 20.03 7.81
CA ASP A 664 -36.33 21.18 6.98
C ASP A 664 -35.12 21.95 7.54
N SER A 665 -34.57 21.53 8.68
CA SER A 665 -33.43 22.21 9.27
C SER A 665 -32.22 22.25 8.32
N ALA A 666 -31.58 23.41 8.22
CA ALA A 666 -30.40 23.59 7.43
C ALA A 666 -29.18 22.93 8.13
N VAL A 667 -28.73 21.81 7.63
CA VAL A 667 -27.55 21.13 8.16
C VAL A 667 -26.28 21.72 7.54
N SER A 668 -25.46 22.40 8.35
CA SER A 668 -24.15 22.92 7.96
C SER A 668 -23.08 22.40 8.93
N LEU A 669 -22.17 21.61 8.43
CA LEU A 669 -21.07 21.05 9.21
C LEU A 669 -19.74 21.69 8.81
N THR A 670 -18.99 22.17 9.80
CA THR A 670 -17.63 22.68 9.59
C THR A 670 -16.61 21.55 9.76
N PRO A 671 -15.62 21.44 8.87
CA PRO A 671 -14.56 20.48 9.05
C PRO A 671 -13.83 20.66 10.39
N PHE A 672 -13.60 19.56 11.09
CA PHE A 672 -12.97 19.53 12.40
C PHE A 672 -12.02 18.35 12.50
N TYR A 673 -10.84 18.58 13.06
CA TYR A 673 -9.84 17.53 13.29
C TYR A 673 -9.41 17.57 14.75
N LYS A 674 -9.58 16.48 15.46
CA LYS A 674 -9.26 16.36 16.89
C LYS A 674 -7.79 16.70 17.15
N GLY A 675 -7.55 17.59 18.10
CA GLY A 675 -6.21 18.04 18.47
C GLY A 675 -5.59 19.11 17.57
N PHE A 676 -6.25 19.51 16.48
CA PHE A 676 -5.77 20.58 15.62
C PHE A 676 -5.99 21.96 16.27
N THR A 677 -4.93 22.74 16.40
CA THR A 677 -4.94 24.07 17.04
C THR A 677 -4.77 25.24 16.06
N GLY A 678 -4.77 24.97 14.76
CA GLY A 678 -4.78 25.98 13.71
C GLY A 678 -6.19 26.51 13.43
N SER A 679 -6.37 27.12 12.26
CA SER A 679 -7.67 27.69 11.85
C SER A 679 -8.19 27.04 10.59
N ILE A 680 -9.52 26.82 10.57
CA ILE A 680 -10.27 26.37 9.39
C ILE A 680 -11.35 27.40 9.11
N SER A 681 -11.40 27.94 7.90
CA SER A 681 -12.34 28.98 7.51
C SER A 681 -12.79 28.82 6.05
N TRP A 682 -14.01 29.28 5.76
CA TRP A 682 -14.55 29.29 4.41
C TRP A 682 -14.16 30.58 3.68
N ILE A 683 -13.25 30.44 2.71
CA ILE A 683 -12.69 31.59 1.96
C ILE A 683 -12.76 31.27 0.46
N ASN A 684 -13.27 32.19 -0.35
CA ASN A 684 -13.35 32.05 -1.82
C ASN A 684 -13.94 30.71 -2.28
N SER A 685 -15.06 30.31 -1.70
CA SER A 685 -15.77 29.04 -2.00
C SER A 685 -14.93 27.78 -1.78
N LYS A 686 -14.00 27.84 -0.80
CA LYS A 686 -13.14 26.69 -0.39
C LYS A 686 -12.91 26.74 1.12
N TRP A 687 -12.79 25.56 1.72
CA TRP A 687 -12.25 25.43 3.07
C TRP A 687 -10.77 25.66 3.07
N SER A 688 -10.32 26.70 3.75
CA SER A 688 -8.90 27.02 3.96
C SER A 688 -8.47 26.55 5.35
N CYS A 689 -7.40 25.78 5.41
CA CYS A 689 -6.80 25.29 6.65
C CYS A 689 -5.43 25.91 6.81
N SER A 690 -5.21 26.63 7.89
CA SER A 690 -3.95 27.29 8.18
C SER A 690 -3.37 26.80 9.49
N GLY A 691 -2.07 26.49 9.46
CA GLY A 691 -1.30 26.24 10.67
C GLY A 691 -1.04 27.52 11.46
N THR A 692 -0.43 27.38 12.62
CA THR A 692 -0.15 28.49 13.55
C THR A 692 1.34 28.80 13.60
N TYR A 693 1.70 30.07 13.42
CA TYR A 693 3.07 30.54 13.57
C TYR A 693 3.10 31.98 14.09
N ASN A 694 4.11 32.31 14.89
CA ASN A 694 4.31 33.63 15.48
C ASN A 694 5.77 34.06 15.40
N ARG A 695 6.05 35.36 15.29
CA ARG A 695 7.41 35.89 15.44
C ARG A 695 7.83 35.82 16.91
N CYS A 696 9.07 35.38 17.14
CA CYS A 696 9.62 35.32 18.48
C CYS A 696 9.78 36.74 19.10
N PRO A 697 9.15 37.04 20.24
CA PRO A 697 9.24 38.38 20.82
C PRO A 697 10.67 38.82 21.21
N ARG A 698 11.53 37.85 21.56
CA ARG A 698 12.92 38.08 21.98
C ARG A 698 13.93 38.10 20.82
N ARG A 699 13.58 37.53 19.68
CA ARG A 699 14.41 37.43 18.47
C ARG A 699 13.53 37.69 17.26
N GLY A 700 13.38 38.98 16.90
CA GLY A 700 12.43 39.45 15.88
C GLY A 700 12.62 38.87 14.47
N ASP A 701 13.78 38.24 14.20
CA ASP A 701 14.09 37.52 12.94
C ASP A 701 13.70 36.06 12.95
N THR A 702 13.27 35.49 14.11
CA THR A 702 12.91 34.09 14.27
C THR A 702 11.42 33.93 14.33
N THR A 703 10.88 33.02 13.50
CA THR A 703 9.47 32.58 13.50
C THR A 703 9.37 31.23 14.18
N ILE A 704 8.40 31.09 15.06
CA ILE A 704 8.07 29.81 15.75
C ILE A 704 6.78 29.29 15.16
N ILE A 705 6.82 28.09 14.61
CA ILE A 705 5.65 27.36 14.09
C ILE A 705 5.20 26.38 15.16
N THR A 706 3.94 26.46 15.57
CA THR A 706 3.36 25.66 16.65
C THR A 706 2.26 24.72 16.19
N GLU A 707 1.75 24.89 14.96
CA GLU A 707 0.80 23.98 14.35
C GLU A 707 0.98 23.95 12.82
N LEU A 708 0.81 22.80 12.19
CA LEU A 708 0.86 22.62 10.74
C LEU A 708 -0.54 22.46 10.15
N PRO A 709 -0.77 22.86 8.90
CA PRO A 709 -2.05 22.61 8.23
C PRO A 709 -2.37 21.11 8.22
N VAL A 710 -3.66 20.75 8.37
CA VAL A 710 -4.10 19.37 8.34
C VAL A 710 -3.65 18.66 7.06
N GLY A 711 -3.20 17.42 7.18
CA GLY A 711 -2.65 16.64 6.09
C GLY A 711 -1.19 16.97 5.73
N THR A 712 -0.58 17.91 6.49
CA THR A 712 0.86 18.20 6.41
C THR A 712 1.56 17.61 7.63
N PHE A 713 2.55 16.74 7.42
CA PHE A 713 3.24 16.02 8.49
C PHE A 713 4.60 16.65 8.75
N THR A 714 5.09 16.50 9.99
CA THR A 714 6.20 17.29 10.52
C THR A 714 7.51 17.13 9.74
N GLU A 715 7.95 15.90 9.50
CA GLU A 715 9.23 15.64 8.81
C GLU A 715 9.19 16.08 7.33
N PRO A 716 8.19 15.69 6.52
CA PRO A 716 8.06 16.19 5.16
C PRO A 716 7.92 17.72 5.08
N PHE A 717 7.30 18.35 6.08
CA PHE A 717 7.20 19.81 6.14
C PHE A 717 8.56 20.46 6.40
N ILE A 718 9.36 19.91 7.32
CA ILE A 718 10.72 20.40 7.60
C ILE A 718 11.59 20.33 6.34
N VAL A 719 11.49 19.27 5.56
CA VAL A 719 12.20 19.17 4.28
C VAL A 719 11.77 20.26 3.30
N LYS A 720 10.46 20.49 3.16
CA LYS A 720 9.94 21.59 2.33
C LYS A 720 10.37 22.97 2.83
N LEU A 721 10.36 23.19 4.16
CA LEU A 721 10.75 24.44 4.76
C LEU A 721 12.23 24.74 4.53
N LYS A 722 13.11 23.73 4.68
CA LYS A 722 14.54 23.85 4.40
C LYS A 722 14.84 24.12 2.91
N ALA A 723 13.97 23.69 2.01
CA ALA A 723 14.12 23.90 0.56
C ALA A 723 13.71 25.30 0.08
N LEU A 724 13.11 26.13 0.95
CA LEU A 724 12.76 27.50 0.58
C LEU A 724 13.99 28.41 0.61
N PRO A 725 14.29 29.15 -0.49
CA PRO A 725 15.43 30.06 -0.54
C PRO A 725 15.36 31.17 0.52
N SER A 726 14.16 31.53 0.96
CA SER A 726 13.92 32.56 1.99
C SER A 726 14.20 32.08 3.42
N VAL A 727 14.54 30.81 3.62
CA VAL A 727 14.74 30.18 4.93
C VAL A 727 16.21 29.87 5.15
N THR A 728 16.82 30.51 6.17
CA THR A 728 18.25 30.36 6.42
C THR A 728 18.60 29.45 7.59
N ARG A 729 17.66 29.21 8.51
CA ARG A 729 17.87 28.35 9.67
C ARG A 729 16.57 27.65 10.05
N VAL A 730 16.63 26.36 10.33
CA VAL A 730 15.50 25.57 10.85
C VAL A 730 15.97 24.72 12.01
N VAL A 731 15.32 24.86 13.16
CA VAL A 731 15.54 24.02 14.35
C VAL A 731 14.21 23.38 14.72
N SER A 732 14.17 22.05 14.75
CA SER A 732 12.99 21.29 15.17
C SER A 732 13.10 20.85 16.62
N ARG A 733 12.05 21.10 17.39
CA ARG A 733 11.82 20.58 18.75
C ARG A 733 10.47 19.87 18.82
N CYS A 734 10.08 19.26 17.71
CA CYS A 734 8.83 18.53 17.59
C CYS A 734 8.93 17.17 18.27
N ASP A 735 7.83 16.70 18.81
CA ASP A 735 7.62 15.33 19.24
C ASP A 735 6.38 14.74 18.51
N ASP A 736 5.95 13.58 18.90
CA ASP A 736 4.80 12.88 18.32
C ASP A 736 3.46 13.60 18.55
N LEU A 737 3.37 14.48 19.56
CA LEU A 737 2.18 15.23 19.94
C LEU A 737 2.25 16.70 19.54
N LYS A 738 3.42 17.33 19.67
CA LYS A 738 3.59 18.78 19.56
C LYS A 738 4.46 19.18 18.38
N VAL A 739 4.03 20.23 17.70
CA VAL A 739 4.84 20.92 16.69
C VAL A 739 5.53 22.10 17.34
N HIS A 740 6.86 22.18 17.24
CA HIS A 740 7.65 23.33 17.61
C HIS A 740 8.86 23.45 16.68
N ILE A 741 8.74 24.34 15.69
CA ILE A 741 9.80 24.56 14.70
C ILE A 741 10.20 26.04 14.77
N GLU A 742 11.46 26.28 15.07
CA GLU A 742 12.06 27.62 15.02
C GLU A 742 12.75 27.81 13.66
N CYS A 743 12.42 28.86 12.92
CA CYS A 743 13.03 29.13 11.63
C CYS A 743 13.29 30.65 11.44
N ARG A 744 14.32 30.98 10.66
CA ARG A 744 14.56 32.36 10.19
C ARG A 744 14.07 32.45 8.75
N VAL A 745 13.08 33.33 8.54
CA VAL A 745 12.42 33.47 7.23
C VAL A 745 12.49 34.95 6.82
N SER A 746 13.07 35.23 5.64
CA SER A 746 13.14 36.57 5.05
C SER A 746 11.86 36.96 4.31
N SER A 747 11.07 36.01 3.82
CA SER A 747 9.80 36.24 3.10
C SER A 747 8.64 35.65 3.88
N SER A 748 7.73 36.49 4.36
CA SER A 748 6.49 36.05 5.01
C SER A 748 5.51 35.36 4.06
N ASP A 749 5.54 35.72 2.78
CA ASP A 749 4.64 35.19 1.77
C ASP A 749 4.96 33.73 1.41
N ASP A 750 6.24 33.37 1.36
CA ASP A 750 6.67 32.00 1.12
C ASP A 750 6.24 31.08 2.27
N LEU A 751 6.41 31.55 3.51
CA LEU A 751 5.93 30.79 4.67
C LEU A 751 4.42 30.63 4.65
N LYS A 752 3.66 31.70 4.34
CA LYS A 752 2.20 31.67 4.26
C LYS A 752 1.71 30.66 3.23
N LYS A 753 2.38 30.53 2.08
CA LYS A 753 2.03 29.55 1.03
C LYS A 753 2.11 28.12 1.53
N ILE A 754 3.16 27.76 2.29
CA ILE A 754 3.30 26.38 2.80
C ILE A 754 2.52 26.12 4.09
N MET A 755 2.15 27.20 4.82
CA MET A 755 1.37 27.16 6.07
C MET A 755 -0.15 27.19 5.82
N THR A 756 -0.59 27.21 4.58
CA THR A 756 -2.02 27.21 4.22
C THR A 756 -2.28 26.14 3.16
N THR A 757 -3.30 25.32 3.42
CA THR A 757 -3.77 24.26 2.49
C THR A 757 -5.28 24.40 2.29
N SER A 758 -5.82 23.78 1.25
CA SER A 758 -7.28 23.68 1.05
C SER A 758 -7.78 22.31 1.43
N ILE A 759 -8.91 22.22 2.14
CA ILE A 759 -9.61 20.96 2.41
C ILE A 759 -10.57 20.71 1.25
N ALA A 760 -10.44 19.56 0.62
CA ALA A 760 -11.34 19.16 -0.47
C ALA A 760 -12.76 18.92 0.07
N HIS A 761 -13.79 19.35 -0.68
CA HIS A 761 -15.19 19.28 -0.28
C HIS A 761 -16.15 19.03 -1.46
N LYS A 762 -15.61 18.83 -2.67
CA LYS A 762 -16.43 18.72 -3.90
C LYS A 762 -16.58 17.29 -4.42
N ASN A 763 -15.68 16.40 -4.07
CA ASN A 763 -15.73 15.01 -4.52
C ASN A 763 -16.36 14.12 -3.45
N LEU A 764 -17.67 14.24 -3.28
CA LEU A 764 -18.45 13.49 -2.29
C LEU A 764 -19.16 12.30 -2.96
N HIS A 765 -18.37 11.41 -3.57
CA HIS A 765 -18.90 10.16 -4.13
C HIS A 765 -18.84 9.07 -3.05
N LEU A 766 -19.97 8.45 -2.76
CA LEU A 766 -20.08 7.37 -1.76
C LEU A 766 -20.98 6.27 -2.31
N LEU A 767 -20.83 5.07 -1.81
CA LEU A 767 -21.78 3.99 -2.09
C LEU A 767 -23.01 4.17 -1.20
N ASP A 768 -24.18 4.06 -1.78
CA ASP A 768 -25.45 4.11 -1.05
C ASP A 768 -25.76 2.77 -0.34
N ARG A 769 -26.98 2.64 0.22
CA ARG A 769 -27.44 1.43 0.93
C ARG A 769 -27.49 0.19 0.04
N ASP A 770 -27.73 0.39 -1.24
CA ASP A 770 -27.88 -0.69 -2.24
C ASP A 770 -26.56 -0.99 -2.97
N GLY A 771 -25.48 -0.31 -2.56
CA GLY A 771 -24.15 -0.46 -3.15
C GLY A 771 -23.93 0.33 -4.44
N HIS A 772 -24.86 1.21 -4.82
CA HIS A 772 -24.71 2.06 -6.00
C HIS A 772 -23.90 3.31 -5.69
N LEU A 773 -23.12 3.74 -6.66
CA LEU A 773 -22.33 4.97 -6.53
C LEU A 773 -23.24 6.19 -6.62
N ARG A 774 -23.27 6.99 -5.54
CA ARG A 774 -24.05 8.24 -5.45
C ARG A 774 -23.12 9.44 -5.24
N ARG A 775 -23.38 10.53 -5.96
CA ARG A 775 -22.76 11.82 -5.72
C ARG A 775 -23.61 12.64 -4.76
N PHE A 776 -23.02 13.11 -3.68
CA PHE A 776 -23.63 14.03 -2.73
C PHE A 776 -23.14 15.47 -3.00
N ASN A 777 -23.99 16.46 -2.81
CA ASN A 777 -23.67 17.86 -3.05
C ASN A 777 -23.07 18.55 -1.82
N SER A 778 -23.32 18.02 -0.63
CA SER A 778 -22.83 18.55 0.63
C SER A 778 -22.73 17.47 1.72
N THR A 779 -21.97 17.76 2.76
CA THR A 779 -21.89 16.92 3.97
C THR A 779 -23.22 16.86 4.72
N GLY A 780 -24.02 17.92 4.63
CA GLY A 780 -25.40 17.93 5.16
C GLY A 780 -26.34 16.97 4.44
N GLU A 781 -26.21 16.82 3.12
CA GLU A 781 -26.98 15.79 2.36
C GLU A 781 -26.57 14.38 2.78
N ILE A 782 -25.27 14.11 3.03
CA ILE A 782 -24.79 12.82 3.54
C ILE A 782 -25.42 12.53 4.91
N LEU A 783 -25.47 13.52 5.81
CA LEU A 783 -26.07 13.36 7.14
C LEU A 783 -27.52 13.02 7.06
N ARG A 784 -28.32 13.78 6.27
CA ARG A 784 -29.76 13.52 6.09
C ARG A 784 -30.01 12.11 5.57
N TYR A 785 -29.29 11.73 4.49
CA TYR A 785 -29.38 10.38 3.92
C TYR A 785 -29.08 9.30 4.96
N PHE A 786 -28.05 9.50 5.76
CA PHE A 786 -27.69 8.57 6.83
C PHE A 786 -28.81 8.44 7.87
N VAL A 787 -29.37 9.56 8.34
CA VAL A 787 -30.43 9.58 9.37
C VAL A 787 -31.69 8.90 8.86
N ASP A 788 -32.07 9.13 7.61
CA ASP A 788 -33.25 8.50 7.00
C ASP A 788 -33.08 6.97 6.96
N VAL A 789 -31.91 6.49 6.49
CA VAL A 789 -31.61 5.05 6.50
C VAL A 789 -31.60 4.50 7.93
N ARG A 790 -31.01 5.23 8.89
CA ARG A 790 -30.98 4.81 10.28
C ARG A 790 -32.38 4.71 10.90
N LEU A 791 -33.28 5.61 10.58
CA LEU A 791 -34.68 5.54 11.02
C LEU A 791 -35.42 4.30 10.49
N ASP A 792 -35.18 3.90 9.22
CA ASP A 792 -35.71 2.66 8.67
C ASP A 792 -35.23 1.45 9.50
N TYR A 793 -33.95 1.44 9.90
CA TYR A 793 -33.41 0.37 10.74
C TYR A 793 -33.96 0.39 12.16
N TYR A 794 -34.34 1.57 12.72
CA TYR A 794 -35.03 1.64 13.99
C TYR A 794 -36.43 1.06 13.89
N ALA A 795 -37.17 1.30 12.80
CA ALA A 795 -38.44 0.67 12.55
C ALA A 795 -38.34 -0.87 12.50
N LYS A 796 -37.37 -1.38 11.75
CA LYS A 796 -37.05 -2.84 11.69
C LYS A 796 -36.66 -3.38 13.06
N ARG A 797 -35.81 -2.68 13.81
CA ARG A 797 -35.39 -3.08 15.16
C ARG A 797 -36.56 -3.16 16.11
N LYS A 798 -37.43 -2.14 16.12
CA LYS A 798 -38.64 -2.16 16.93
C LYS A 798 -39.50 -3.37 16.63
N ALA A 799 -39.81 -3.64 15.35
CA ALA A 799 -40.59 -4.79 14.93
C ALA A 799 -39.97 -6.12 15.38
N ALA A 800 -38.66 -6.29 15.17
CA ALA A 800 -37.92 -7.51 15.55
C ALA A 800 -37.90 -7.72 17.08
N GLN A 801 -37.71 -6.65 17.86
CA GLN A 801 -37.74 -6.68 19.32
C GLN A 801 -39.12 -7.05 19.87
N LEU A 802 -40.18 -6.53 19.27
CA LEU A 802 -41.54 -6.88 19.67
C LEU A 802 -41.86 -8.34 19.40
N VAL A 803 -41.47 -8.87 18.22
CA VAL A 803 -41.62 -10.28 17.86
C VAL A 803 -40.81 -11.19 18.81
N ASP A 804 -39.56 -10.80 19.14
CA ASP A 804 -38.72 -11.58 20.07
C ASP A 804 -39.34 -11.61 21.50
N LEU A 805 -39.84 -10.45 21.97
CA LEU A 805 -40.49 -10.36 23.24
C LEU A 805 -41.78 -11.20 23.31
N ASP A 806 -42.60 -11.19 22.21
CA ASP A 806 -43.78 -12.03 22.10
C ASP A 806 -43.42 -13.53 22.18
N LYS A 807 -42.37 -13.96 21.45
CA LYS A 807 -41.87 -15.34 21.53
C LYS A 807 -41.39 -15.71 22.94
N LYS A 808 -40.65 -14.80 23.61
CA LYS A 808 -40.16 -15.03 24.98
C LYS A 808 -41.32 -15.11 25.98
N ILE A 809 -42.30 -14.24 25.88
CA ILE A 809 -43.49 -14.25 26.71
C ILE A 809 -44.30 -15.55 26.50
N ALA A 810 -44.52 -15.93 25.23
CA ALA A 810 -45.23 -17.17 24.89
C ALA A 810 -44.51 -18.41 25.44
N ASN A 811 -43.18 -18.50 25.26
CA ASN A 811 -42.38 -19.59 25.81
C ASN A 811 -42.43 -19.66 27.34
N LYS A 812 -42.39 -18.52 28.03
CA LYS A 812 -42.54 -18.44 29.47
C LYS A 812 -43.93 -18.89 29.94
N HIS A 813 -45.02 -18.52 29.21
CA HIS A 813 -46.36 -19.01 29.49
C HIS A 813 -46.47 -20.54 29.29
N ILE A 814 -45.88 -21.10 28.23
CA ILE A 814 -45.83 -22.55 28.00
C ILE A 814 -45.09 -23.23 29.13
N PHE A 815 -43.94 -22.69 29.56
CA PHE A 815 -43.16 -23.21 30.67
C PHE A 815 -43.95 -23.20 31.98
N ALA A 816 -44.61 -22.10 32.32
CA ALA A 816 -45.44 -22.03 33.54
C ALA A 816 -46.60 -23.05 33.50
N ARG A 817 -47.25 -23.23 32.33
CA ARG A 817 -48.29 -24.27 32.15
C ARG A 817 -47.71 -25.67 32.35
N PHE A 818 -46.55 -25.93 31.78
CA PHE A 818 -45.85 -27.22 31.91
C PHE A 818 -45.55 -27.55 33.41
N VAL A 819 -44.97 -26.60 34.14
CA VAL A 819 -44.62 -26.79 35.54
C VAL A 819 -45.89 -27.05 36.35
N ARG A 820 -47.00 -26.31 36.12
CA ARG A 820 -48.28 -26.57 36.81
C ARG A 820 -48.84 -27.97 36.50
N ALA A 821 -48.86 -28.36 35.19
CA ALA A 821 -49.33 -29.68 34.80
C ALA A 821 -48.55 -30.79 35.46
N VAL A 822 -47.22 -30.67 35.58
CA VAL A 822 -46.37 -31.65 36.28
C VAL A 822 -46.59 -31.69 37.76
N LEU A 823 -46.83 -30.54 38.40
CA LEU A 823 -47.16 -30.46 39.81
C LEU A 823 -48.56 -31.06 40.12
N ASP A 824 -49.54 -30.83 39.26
CA ASP A 824 -50.93 -31.32 39.43
C ASP A 824 -51.06 -32.84 39.14
N LYS A 825 -50.40 -33.37 38.12
CA LYS A 825 -50.53 -34.77 37.68
C LYS A 825 -49.42 -35.67 38.23
N GLY A 826 -48.37 -35.10 38.79
CA GLY A 826 -47.20 -35.79 39.34
C GLY A 826 -46.13 -36.10 38.27
N ILE A 827 -44.89 -36.12 38.71
CA ILE A 827 -43.71 -36.30 37.83
C ILE A 827 -43.71 -37.69 37.20
N VAL A 828 -44.36 -38.71 37.80
CA VAL A 828 -44.45 -40.03 37.28
C VAL A 828 -45.29 -40.10 36.01
N ALA A 829 -46.37 -39.31 35.94
CA ALA A 829 -47.21 -39.25 34.73
C ALA A 829 -46.43 -38.64 33.54
N PHE A 830 -45.64 -37.63 33.80
CA PHE A 830 -44.74 -37.02 32.79
C PHE A 830 -43.63 -37.98 32.36
N SER A 831 -42.99 -38.71 33.29
CA SER A 831 -41.89 -39.62 33.00
C SER A 831 -42.28 -40.88 32.26
N THR A 832 -43.57 -41.28 32.33
CA THR A 832 -44.08 -42.51 31.68
C THR A 832 -44.23 -42.32 30.18
N ASP A 833 -44.81 -41.19 29.75
CA ASP A 833 -44.91 -40.80 28.33
C ASP A 833 -44.91 -39.26 28.23
N ALA A 834 -43.74 -38.69 28.05
CA ALA A 834 -43.57 -37.23 27.96
C ALA A 834 -44.30 -36.65 26.74
N THR A 835 -44.40 -37.39 25.63
CA THR A 835 -45.01 -36.89 24.41
C THR A 835 -46.55 -36.83 24.54
N ALA A 836 -47.15 -37.88 25.03
CA ALA A 836 -48.58 -37.91 25.33
C ALA A 836 -48.96 -36.84 26.37
N PHE A 837 -48.17 -36.74 27.46
CA PHE A 837 -48.37 -35.68 28.46
C PHE A 837 -48.35 -34.29 27.90
N MET A 838 -47.41 -34.02 27.00
CA MET A 838 -47.29 -32.69 26.36
C MET A 838 -48.49 -32.37 25.45
N LEU A 839 -48.99 -33.36 24.70
CA LEU A 839 -50.16 -33.22 23.84
C LEU A 839 -51.44 -33.00 24.65
N ASP A 840 -51.67 -33.82 25.73
CA ASP A 840 -52.84 -33.74 26.61
C ASP A 840 -52.97 -32.39 27.30
N HIS A 841 -51.87 -31.66 27.49
CA HIS A 841 -51.83 -30.37 28.13
C HIS A 841 -51.62 -29.19 27.19
N ASP A 842 -51.77 -29.41 25.86
CA ASP A 842 -51.56 -28.37 24.82
C ASP A 842 -50.27 -27.58 24.94
N LEU A 843 -49.13 -28.33 25.18
CA LEU A 843 -47.80 -27.80 25.37
C LEU A 843 -46.98 -27.83 24.06
N GLY A 844 -47.52 -28.42 22.98
CA GLY A 844 -46.88 -28.51 21.68
C GLY A 844 -45.62 -29.41 21.72
N GLU A 845 -44.89 -29.45 20.60
CA GLU A 845 -43.64 -30.23 20.48
C GLU A 845 -42.41 -29.54 21.09
N HIS A 846 -42.52 -28.94 22.29
CA HIS A 846 -41.40 -28.24 22.94
C HIS A 846 -40.43 -29.24 23.64
N GLN A 847 -39.64 -29.99 22.88
CA GLN A 847 -38.63 -30.92 23.39
C GLN A 847 -37.74 -30.38 24.50
N ALA A 848 -37.48 -29.03 24.52
CA ALA A 848 -36.69 -28.39 25.57
C ALA A 848 -37.29 -28.56 26.98
N LEU A 849 -38.62 -28.71 27.09
CA LEU A 849 -39.32 -28.88 28.38
C LEU A 849 -38.99 -30.23 29.04
N THR A 850 -38.71 -31.28 28.24
CA THR A 850 -38.35 -32.60 28.74
C THR A 850 -37.01 -32.63 29.50
N LYS A 851 -36.18 -31.63 29.31
CA LYS A 851 -34.87 -31.46 29.96
C LYS A 851 -34.90 -30.50 31.16
N THR A 852 -36.09 -30.13 31.63
CA THR A 852 -36.25 -29.23 32.78
C THR A 852 -35.72 -29.90 34.09
N PRO A 853 -34.80 -29.26 34.83
CA PRO A 853 -34.31 -29.78 36.08
C PRO A 853 -35.45 -29.93 37.12
N LEU A 854 -35.46 -31.00 37.90
CA LEU A 854 -36.47 -31.24 38.94
C LEU A 854 -36.60 -30.07 39.94
N LEU A 855 -35.52 -29.36 40.22
CA LEU A 855 -35.52 -28.19 41.09
C LEU A 855 -36.32 -27.01 40.55
N ASP A 856 -36.54 -26.98 39.23
CA ASP A 856 -37.33 -25.93 38.55
C ASP A 856 -38.82 -26.31 38.46
N ILE A 857 -39.21 -27.50 38.95
CA ILE A 857 -40.61 -27.93 39.01
C ILE A 857 -41.13 -27.60 40.40
N SER A 858 -41.53 -26.38 40.64
CA SER A 858 -41.98 -25.87 41.95
C SER A 858 -42.89 -24.66 41.80
N GLU A 859 -43.79 -24.48 42.77
CA GLU A 859 -44.63 -23.26 42.85
C GLU A 859 -43.81 -21.98 42.89
N ARG A 860 -42.64 -22.05 43.55
CA ARG A 860 -41.71 -20.90 43.56
C ARG A 860 -41.21 -20.53 42.16
N GLN A 861 -40.95 -21.52 41.31
CA GLN A 861 -40.55 -21.29 39.94
C GLN A 861 -41.67 -20.75 39.06
N ILE A 862 -42.93 -21.19 39.32
CA ILE A 862 -44.08 -20.59 38.68
C ILE A 862 -44.21 -19.10 39.02
N ALA A 863 -44.15 -18.75 40.28
CA ALA A 863 -44.23 -17.35 40.73
C ALA A 863 -43.10 -16.49 40.14
N LYS A 864 -41.87 -17.04 40.07
CA LYS A 864 -40.74 -16.37 39.40
C LYS A 864 -40.99 -16.17 37.91
N THR A 865 -41.50 -17.19 37.22
CA THR A 865 -41.81 -17.11 35.78
C THR A 865 -42.90 -16.11 35.49
N GLU A 866 -43.92 -16.01 36.33
CA GLU A 866 -44.99 -15.00 36.22
C GLU A 866 -44.47 -13.59 36.48
N ALA A 867 -43.54 -13.39 37.39
CA ALA A 867 -42.85 -12.12 37.61
C ALA A 867 -42.01 -11.74 36.38
N ASP A 868 -41.26 -12.73 35.77
CA ASP A 868 -40.54 -12.52 34.52
C ASP A 868 -41.45 -12.12 33.38
N ILE A 869 -42.63 -12.80 33.24
CA ILE A 869 -43.61 -12.45 32.21
C ILE A 869 -44.10 -11.00 32.35
N LYS A 870 -44.45 -10.57 33.57
CA LYS A 870 -44.84 -9.18 33.83
C LYS A 870 -43.73 -8.18 33.45
N THR A 871 -42.49 -8.52 33.75
CA THR A 871 -41.32 -7.70 33.38
C THR A 871 -41.17 -7.61 31.88
N LEU A 872 -41.30 -8.72 31.16
CA LEU A 872 -41.24 -8.75 29.70
C LEU A 872 -42.41 -8.01 29.05
N GLN A 873 -43.60 -8.12 29.58
CA GLN A 873 -44.80 -7.35 29.14
C GLN A 873 -44.60 -5.84 29.29
N ALA A 874 -44.15 -5.41 30.47
CA ALA A 874 -43.85 -4.01 30.71
C ALA A 874 -42.74 -3.47 29.75
N LYS A 875 -41.74 -4.28 29.48
CA LYS A 875 -40.68 -3.98 28.49
C LYS A 875 -41.28 -3.85 27.09
N LYS A 876 -42.18 -4.79 26.72
CA LYS A 876 -42.85 -4.77 25.40
C LYS A 876 -43.69 -3.50 25.28
N GLU A 877 -44.54 -3.13 26.26
CA GLU A 877 -45.33 -1.94 26.27
C GLU A 877 -44.45 -0.65 26.15
N SER A 878 -43.34 -0.63 26.89
CA SER A 878 -42.37 0.48 26.81
C SER A 878 -41.79 0.65 25.41
N ILE A 879 -41.42 -0.45 24.72
CA ILE A 879 -40.92 -0.37 23.35
C ILE A 879 -42.01 -0.03 22.35
N ASP A 880 -43.22 -0.59 22.53
CA ASP A 880 -44.34 -0.34 21.62
C ASP A 880 -44.80 1.12 21.66
N GLY A 881 -44.72 1.76 22.84
CA GLY A 881 -45.04 3.18 23.00
C GLY A 881 -44.03 4.16 22.39
N LEU A 882 -42.83 3.71 22.06
CA LEU A 882 -41.77 4.57 21.47
C LEU A 882 -41.89 4.62 19.95
N SER A 883 -41.77 5.79 19.34
CA SER A 883 -41.57 5.91 17.92
C SER A 883 -40.09 5.52 17.54
N PRO A 884 -39.83 5.12 16.30
CA PRO A 884 -38.45 4.94 15.81
C PRO A 884 -37.56 6.16 16.07
N LYS A 885 -38.10 7.34 15.95
CA LYS A 885 -37.45 8.62 16.26
C LYS A 885 -37.05 8.73 17.74
N ASP A 886 -37.99 8.41 18.64
CA ASP A 886 -37.75 8.48 20.10
C ASP A 886 -36.68 7.45 20.52
N MET A 887 -36.70 6.25 19.92
CA MET A 887 -35.65 5.25 20.13
C MET A 887 -34.28 5.76 19.71
N TYR A 888 -34.20 6.42 18.56
CA TYR A 888 -32.96 6.99 18.06
C TYR A 888 -32.44 8.12 18.95
N LEU A 889 -33.30 9.06 19.32
CA LEU A 889 -32.93 10.15 20.25
C LEU A 889 -32.44 9.62 21.59
N LYS A 890 -33.06 8.59 22.12
CA LYS A 890 -32.61 7.93 23.38
C LYS A 890 -31.19 7.36 23.25
N ASP A 891 -30.89 6.70 22.14
CA ASP A 891 -29.55 6.14 21.89
C ASP A 891 -28.50 7.26 21.64
N ILE A 892 -28.87 8.37 21.00
CA ILE A 892 -28.04 9.57 20.83
C ILE A 892 -27.73 10.22 22.18
N ASP A 893 -28.72 10.37 23.06
CA ASP A 893 -28.53 10.95 24.40
C ASP A 893 -27.62 10.05 25.27
N ALA A 894 -27.80 8.74 25.17
CA ALA A 894 -26.91 7.78 25.82
C ALA A 894 -25.46 7.88 25.28
N LEU A 895 -25.27 8.17 24.00
CA LEU A 895 -23.95 8.37 23.39
C LEU A 895 -23.35 9.71 23.83
N LYS A 896 -24.15 10.81 23.90
CA LYS A 896 -23.71 12.13 24.40
C LYS A 896 -23.22 12.07 25.85
N ALA A 897 -23.84 11.23 26.68
CA ALA A 897 -23.46 11.04 28.08
C ALA A 897 -22.08 10.36 28.26
N LYS A 898 -21.58 9.63 27.25
CA LYS A 898 -20.27 8.99 27.26
C LYS A 898 -19.19 9.98 26.81
N ARG A 899 -18.07 9.98 27.51
CA ARG A 899 -16.85 10.72 27.12
C ARG A 899 -15.90 9.78 26.37
N PHE A 900 -15.55 10.12 25.13
CA PHE A 900 -14.63 9.37 24.28
C PHE A 900 -13.33 10.11 24.01
#